data_26d78670ad327acb4ea4da2e2d5d4108
#
_entry.id   26d78670ad327acb4ea4da2e2d5d4108
#
_cell.length_a   1.000
_cell.length_b   1.000
_cell.length_c   1.000
_cell.angle_alpha   90.00
_cell.angle_beta   90.00
_cell.angle_gamma   90.00
#
_symmetry.space_group_name_H-M   'P 1'
#
loop_
_entity.id
_entity.type
_entity.pdbx_description
1 polymer ?
#
loop_
_entity_poly.entity_id
_entity_poly.type
_entity_poly.pdbx_seq_one_letter_code
_entity_poly.pdbx_strand_id
1 'polypeptide(L)'
;MVKVGKKIVKFRVPILILSIILLIPAVWGYVNTRINYDVLTYLPEDIETMQGQEIMTNDFGIGAFSMLMVDGMEDKEIVKLKEKVEKVDGVENVLWYDSLADISVPQSVLPSKLYDEYNTEDGTMMAVFFKDGTSSDETMKAITEIRKITGEQCFLSGMSAIVEDTKELAEKETPLYVLIAVALSALVLAITMESIFVPVLFLLSIGIAIVYNLGTNVFFGEISYITKALAAVLQLGVTMDYSIFLMHSYQEQQVRYNGDKERAMAHAISQTFSSVIGSSVTTVAGFIALCFMSFTLGKDIGIVMAKGVIFGVLVCVTVLPSMILCCDKLIEKTKHKPLLPDIGRISDKVTKRYVIYVVAFVILLFPAIYGNNHTGVYYNLDESLPKDLPSVIANTKLKEDYNMNTTHMILVDSSVAGSDVKKMSQEIEKVDGVKWVLGLDNLVGSGVPADMLPESVTGMLKNDKYQLLMVNSTYKVATDKVNKQIEQIDKIMDKYDKGAMLVGEGPLTKDLINITDTDFKRVSVVSIGIVFVIILLLFRSITLPVILVGVIEFAIFVNMGIPFYTGTKLPFVASIVIGTIQLGATVDYAILMTTRYLRERRRGVGKFDAITTAHKFSAQSIIVSALSFFAATIGVGLYSNIDMISSLCILMARGALISMAVVVFILPSLFMVFDKIIIRTSKV
;
A
#
# COMPACT_ATOMS: atom_id res chain seq x y z
N MET A 1 31.88 -20.91 -3.39
CA MET A 1 31.52 -19.49 -3.67
C MET A 1 32.59 -18.75 -4.47
N VAL A 2 33.89 -18.77 -4.12
CA VAL A 2 34.96 -18.07 -4.90
C VAL A 2 35.01 -18.54 -6.37
N LYS A 3 34.73 -19.82 -6.66
CA LYS A 3 34.63 -20.33 -8.05
C LYS A 3 33.51 -19.64 -8.85
N VAL A 4 32.39 -19.31 -8.21
CA VAL A 4 31.27 -18.57 -8.82
C VAL A 4 31.70 -17.13 -9.10
N GLY A 5 32.31 -16.46 -8.11
CA GLY A 5 32.84 -15.08 -8.30
C GLY A 5 33.84 -15.01 -9.47
N LYS A 6 34.76 -15.98 -9.59
CA LYS A 6 35.69 -16.05 -10.72
C LYS A 6 34.97 -16.22 -12.08
N LYS A 7 33.86 -17.01 -12.13
CA LYS A 7 33.05 -17.12 -13.36
C LYS A 7 32.36 -15.81 -13.72
N ILE A 8 31.77 -15.12 -12.74
CA ILE A 8 31.10 -13.82 -12.96
C ILE A 8 32.10 -12.78 -13.50
N VAL A 9 33.30 -12.69 -12.90
CA VAL A 9 34.36 -11.80 -13.36
C VAL A 9 34.82 -12.12 -14.79
N LYS A 10 34.98 -13.41 -15.11
CA LYS A 10 35.36 -13.88 -16.46
C LYS A 10 34.32 -13.53 -17.52
N PHE A 11 33.01 -13.72 -17.19
CA PHE A 11 31.88 -13.52 -18.11
C PHE A 11 31.23 -12.14 -17.97
N ARG A 12 31.92 -11.12 -17.42
CA ARG A 12 31.36 -9.79 -17.15
C ARG A 12 30.68 -9.12 -18.34
N VAL A 13 31.28 -9.19 -19.55
CA VAL A 13 30.69 -8.58 -20.75
C VAL A 13 29.45 -9.34 -21.24
N PRO A 14 29.48 -10.69 -21.41
CA PRO A 14 28.26 -11.45 -21.67
C PRO A 14 27.12 -11.23 -20.68
N ILE A 15 27.41 -11.08 -19.38
CA ILE A 15 26.40 -10.79 -18.34
C ILE A 15 25.75 -9.44 -18.61
N LEU A 16 26.52 -8.39 -18.92
CA LEU A 16 25.98 -7.07 -19.23
C LEU A 16 25.11 -7.08 -20.50
N ILE A 17 25.58 -7.77 -21.55
CA ILE A 17 24.80 -7.90 -22.79
C ILE A 17 23.48 -8.61 -22.51
N LEU A 18 23.51 -9.73 -21.80
CA LEU A 18 22.32 -10.49 -21.44
C LEU A 18 21.37 -9.66 -20.59
N SER A 19 21.89 -8.88 -19.63
CA SER A 19 21.05 -8.02 -18.80
C SER A 19 20.32 -6.94 -19.61
N ILE A 20 20.95 -6.40 -20.66
CA ILE A 20 20.29 -5.42 -21.56
C ILE A 20 19.25 -6.11 -22.44
N ILE A 21 19.54 -7.31 -22.98
CA ILE A 21 18.59 -8.06 -23.80
C ILE A 21 17.32 -8.41 -22.99
N LEU A 22 17.48 -8.82 -21.73
CA LEU A 22 16.36 -9.15 -20.85
C LEU A 22 15.49 -7.94 -20.44
N LEU A 23 15.98 -6.70 -20.63
CA LEU A 23 15.14 -5.51 -20.44
C LEU A 23 13.99 -5.43 -21.46
N ILE A 24 14.19 -5.94 -22.69
CA ILE A 24 13.16 -5.89 -23.74
C ILE A 24 11.86 -6.59 -23.32
N PRO A 25 11.87 -7.89 -22.96
CA PRO A 25 10.66 -8.55 -22.48
C PRO A 25 10.17 -7.98 -21.15
N ALA A 26 11.05 -7.47 -20.29
CA ALA A 26 10.64 -6.86 -19.03
C ALA A 26 9.87 -5.53 -19.24
N VAL A 27 10.31 -4.67 -20.16
CA VAL A 27 9.58 -3.45 -20.53
C VAL A 27 8.25 -3.80 -21.17
N TRP A 28 8.21 -4.80 -22.05
CA TRP A 28 6.96 -5.27 -22.63
C TRP A 28 5.98 -5.73 -21.55
N GLY A 29 6.42 -6.53 -20.59
CA GLY A 29 5.57 -6.99 -19.48
C GLY A 29 5.10 -5.83 -18.60
N TYR A 30 5.95 -4.84 -18.32
CA TYR A 30 5.58 -3.64 -17.55
C TYR A 30 4.44 -2.85 -18.20
N VAL A 31 4.51 -2.66 -19.52
CA VAL A 31 3.48 -1.92 -20.27
C VAL A 31 2.15 -2.69 -20.34
N ASN A 32 2.20 -4.03 -20.36
CA ASN A 32 1.01 -4.88 -20.44
C ASN A 32 0.45 -5.34 -19.09
N THR A 33 1.04 -4.93 -17.97
CA THR A 33 0.49 -5.22 -16.65
C THR A 33 -0.65 -4.24 -16.34
N ARG A 34 -1.85 -4.77 -16.08
CA ARG A 34 -3.00 -3.94 -15.66
C ARG A 34 -2.78 -3.39 -14.25
N ILE A 35 -3.23 -2.15 -14.04
CA ILE A 35 -3.18 -1.51 -12.72
C ILE A 35 -4.59 -1.34 -12.20
N ASN A 36 -4.82 -1.87 -11.00
CA ASN A 36 -6.09 -1.73 -10.32
C ASN A 36 -6.03 -0.54 -9.35
N TYR A 37 -6.99 0.38 -9.47
CA TYR A 37 -7.07 1.61 -8.69
C TYR A 37 -8.14 1.56 -7.59
N ASP A 38 -8.95 0.50 -7.55
CA ASP A 38 -9.95 0.30 -6.51
C ASP A 38 -9.42 -0.67 -5.43
N VAL A 39 -9.20 -0.13 -4.24
CA VAL A 39 -8.67 -0.89 -3.10
C VAL A 39 -9.71 -1.87 -2.53
N LEU A 40 -11.01 -1.60 -2.68
CA LEU A 40 -12.06 -2.46 -2.15
C LEU A 40 -12.17 -3.79 -2.90
N THR A 41 -11.75 -3.85 -4.17
CA THR A 41 -11.72 -5.10 -4.94
C THR A 41 -10.70 -6.13 -4.43
N TYR A 42 -9.82 -5.74 -3.50
CA TYR A 42 -8.90 -6.66 -2.82
C TYR A 42 -9.49 -7.35 -1.59
N LEU A 43 -10.78 -7.14 -1.30
CA LEU A 43 -11.51 -7.91 -0.29
C LEU A 43 -11.64 -9.38 -0.74
N PRO A 44 -11.75 -10.35 0.20
CA PRO A 44 -11.96 -11.75 -0.15
C PRO A 44 -13.27 -11.94 -0.95
N GLU A 45 -13.21 -12.72 -2.02
CA GLU A 45 -14.38 -13.00 -2.88
C GLU A 45 -15.49 -13.80 -2.18
N ASP A 46 -15.17 -14.49 -1.09
CA ASP A 46 -16.08 -15.37 -0.35
C ASP A 46 -16.93 -14.64 0.70
N ILE A 47 -16.73 -13.33 0.90
CA ILE A 47 -17.59 -12.55 1.80
C ILE A 47 -18.91 -12.16 1.12
N GLU A 48 -19.98 -12.02 1.92
CA GLU A 48 -21.32 -11.74 1.45
C GLU A 48 -21.42 -10.47 0.60
N THR A 49 -20.76 -9.38 1.01
CA THR A 49 -20.74 -8.12 0.28
C THR A 49 -20.12 -8.23 -1.11
N MET A 50 -19.07 -9.04 -1.29
CA MET A 50 -18.45 -9.28 -2.59
C MET A 50 -19.30 -10.19 -3.47
N GLN A 51 -19.93 -11.23 -2.89
CA GLN A 51 -20.88 -12.08 -3.60
C GLN A 51 -22.10 -11.28 -4.08
N GLY A 52 -22.61 -10.40 -3.24
CA GLY A 52 -23.71 -9.50 -3.62
C GLY A 52 -23.30 -8.52 -4.73
N GLN A 53 -22.08 -8.01 -4.71
CA GLN A 53 -21.56 -7.16 -5.79
C GLN A 53 -21.44 -7.93 -7.12
N GLU A 54 -21.06 -9.20 -7.07
CA GLU A 54 -21.02 -10.08 -8.24
C GLU A 54 -22.43 -10.32 -8.83
N ILE A 55 -23.43 -10.55 -7.96
CA ILE A 55 -24.85 -10.67 -8.36
C ILE A 55 -25.35 -9.37 -9.00
N MET A 56 -25.02 -8.21 -8.43
CA MET A 56 -25.36 -6.91 -9.01
C MET A 56 -24.82 -6.77 -10.44
N THR A 57 -23.58 -7.18 -10.66
CA THR A 57 -22.94 -7.09 -11.98
C THR A 57 -23.54 -8.10 -12.96
N ASN A 58 -23.67 -9.36 -12.56
CA ASN A 58 -24.04 -10.45 -13.48
C ASN A 58 -25.55 -10.55 -13.73
N ASP A 59 -26.38 -10.34 -12.72
CA ASP A 59 -27.83 -10.57 -12.80
C ASP A 59 -28.63 -9.25 -13.07
N PHE A 60 -28.07 -8.08 -12.69
CA PHE A 60 -28.70 -6.76 -12.92
C PHE A 60 -27.96 -5.91 -13.97
N GLY A 61 -26.76 -6.29 -14.39
CA GLY A 61 -25.92 -5.48 -15.28
C GLY A 61 -25.42 -4.20 -14.63
N ILE A 62 -25.40 -4.13 -13.29
CA ILE A 62 -24.98 -2.97 -12.53
C ILE A 62 -23.64 -3.32 -11.85
N GLY A 63 -22.54 -3.04 -12.53
CA GLY A 63 -21.19 -3.23 -11.99
C GLY A 63 -20.74 -2.10 -11.08
N ALA A 64 -21.20 -0.88 -11.38
CA ALA A 64 -20.89 0.33 -10.60
C ALA A 64 -21.97 1.39 -10.79
N PHE A 65 -21.98 2.41 -9.92
CA PHE A 65 -22.88 3.57 -10.08
C PHE A 65 -22.20 4.86 -9.60
N SER A 66 -22.71 5.98 -10.09
CA SER A 66 -22.33 7.34 -9.69
C SER A 66 -23.56 8.22 -9.63
N MET A 67 -23.51 9.29 -8.82
CA MET A 67 -24.53 10.33 -8.81
C MET A 67 -24.02 11.52 -9.62
N LEU A 68 -24.76 11.94 -10.62
CA LEU A 68 -24.50 13.13 -11.42
C LEU A 68 -25.44 14.25 -10.98
N MET A 69 -24.91 15.26 -10.33
CA MET A 69 -25.61 16.47 -9.91
C MET A 69 -25.46 17.54 -10.99
N VAL A 70 -26.53 18.25 -11.26
CA VAL A 70 -26.60 19.31 -12.28
C VAL A 70 -27.22 20.55 -11.66
N ASP A 71 -26.52 21.69 -11.73
CA ASP A 71 -26.96 22.97 -11.20
C ASP A 71 -27.41 23.92 -12.28
N GLY A 72 -28.48 24.69 -12.04
CA GLY A 72 -28.88 25.83 -12.85
C GLY A 72 -29.21 25.53 -14.32
N MET A 73 -29.62 24.29 -14.64
CA MET A 73 -29.97 23.85 -16.00
C MET A 73 -31.49 23.64 -16.11
N GLU A 74 -32.10 24.01 -17.22
CA GLU A 74 -33.52 23.77 -17.50
C GLU A 74 -33.80 22.26 -17.71
N ASP A 75 -34.96 21.75 -17.30
CA ASP A 75 -35.37 20.34 -17.41
C ASP A 75 -35.18 19.79 -18.83
N LYS A 76 -35.52 20.58 -19.84
CA LYS A 76 -35.35 20.18 -21.26
C LYS A 76 -33.90 19.99 -21.67
N GLU A 77 -32.98 20.71 -21.05
CA GLU A 77 -31.54 20.58 -21.31
C GLU A 77 -31.00 19.38 -20.53
N ILE A 78 -31.54 19.13 -19.34
CA ILE A 78 -31.19 17.98 -18.52
C ILE A 78 -31.61 16.68 -19.23
N VAL A 79 -32.80 16.61 -19.85
CA VAL A 79 -33.22 15.46 -20.67
C VAL A 79 -32.22 15.20 -21.81
N LYS A 80 -31.79 16.24 -22.54
CA LYS A 80 -30.79 16.09 -23.60
C LYS A 80 -29.42 15.66 -23.07
N LEU A 81 -29.05 16.12 -21.86
CA LEU A 81 -27.82 15.71 -21.21
C LEU A 81 -27.91 14.24 -20.82
N LYS A 82 -29.01 13.81 -20.20
CA LYS A 82 -29.29 12.41 -19.85
C LYS A 82 -29.15 11.50 -21.07
N GLU A 83 -29.83 11.85 -22.20
CA GLU A 83 -29.74 11.09 -23.46
C GLU A 83 -28.30 10.98 -23.99
N LYS A 84 -27.46 11.99 -23.76
CA LYS A 84 -26.05 11.95 -24.15
C LYS A 84 -25.24 11.05 -23.23
N VAL A 85 -25.49 11.10 -21.92
CA VAL A 85 -24.83 10.25 -20.92
C VAL A 85 -25.19 8.80 -21.14
N GLU A 86 -26.47 8.47 -21.40
CA GLU A 86 -26.94 7.12 -21.72
C GLU A 86 -26.26 6.51 -22.96
N LYS A 87 -25.82 7.35 -23.91
CA LYS A 87 -25.13 6.89 -25.12
C LYS A 87 -23.62 6.67 -24.94
N VAL A 88 -23.07 7.00 -23.78
CA VAL A 88 -21.67 6.76 -23.49
C VAL A 88 -21.43 5.26 -23.36
N ASP A 89 -20.43 4.75 -24.05
CA ASP A 89 -20.05 3.34 -23.96
C ASP A 89 -19.63 2.99 -22.52
N GLY A 90 -20.15 1.87 -21.98
CA GLY A 90 -19.96 1.47 -20.59
C GLY A 90 -21.07 1.95 -19.64
N VAL A 91 -21.93 2.88 -20.03
CA VAL A 91 -23.14 3.24 -19.30
C VAL A 91 -24.24 2.21 -19.59
N GLU A 92 -24.89 1.68 -18.56
CA GLU A 92 -26.03 0.77 -18.69
C GLU A 92 -27.33 1.57 -18.72
N ASN A 93 -27.52 2.49 -17.76
CA ASN A 93 -28.74 3.28 -17.63
C ASN A 93 -28.49 4.56 -16.85
N VAL A 94 -29.37 5.55 -17.04
CA VAL A 94 -29.41 6.78 -16.23
C VAL A 94 -30.80 6.97 -15.66
N LEU A 95 -30.91 6.95 -14.33
CA LEU A 95 -32.16 7.15 -13.59
C LEU A 95 -32.27 8.60 -13.13
N TRP A 96 -33.31 9.27 -13.60
CA TRP A 96 -33.72 10.58 -13.16
C TRP A 96 -35.24 10.54 -12.89
N TYR A 97 -35.82 11.56 -12.31
CA TYR A 97 -37.25 11.54 -12.00
C TYR A 97 -38.14 11.41 -13.27
N ASP A 98 -37.64 11.82 -14.45
CA ASP A 98 -38.32 11.65 -15.76
C ASP A 98 -38.54 10.17 -16.13
N SER A 99 -37.70 9.29 -15.58
CA SER A 99 -37.85 7.84 -15.77
C SER A 99 -39.04 7.28 -14.98
N LEU A 100 -39.59 8.02 -14.03
CA LEU A 100 -40.71 7.65 -13.18
C LEU A 100 -41.97 8.42 -13.51
N ALA A 101 -41.87 9.66 -14.02
CA ALA A 101 -42.97 10.52 -14.40
C ALA A 101 -42.55 11.49 -15.50
N ASP A 102 -43.38 11.63 -16.53
CA ASP A 102 -43.09 12.59 -17.63
C ASP A 102 -42.89 14.00 -17.09
N ILE A 103 -41.86 14.72 -17.60
CA ILE A 103 -41.52 16.09 -17.21
C ILE A 103 -42.64 17.11 -17.43
N SER A 104 -43.68 16.76 -18.20
CA SER A 104 -44.88 17.59 -18.41
C SER A 104 -45.85 17.48 -17.21
N VAL A 105 -45.68 16.51 -16.32
CA VAL A 105 -46.51 16.37 -15.11
C VAL A 105 -46.14 17.49 -14.14
N PRO A 106 -47.07 18.34 -13.70
CA PRO A 106 -46.79 19.39 -12.74
C PRO A 106 -46.18 18.83 -11.47
N GLN A 107 -45.05 19.43 -10.99
CA GLN A 107 -44.34 19.04 -9.78
C GLN A 107 -45.25 18.85 -8.57
N SER A 108 -46.30 19.67 -8.45
CA SER A 108 -47.29 19.57 -7.38
C SER A 108 -48.14 18.28 -7.33
N VAL A 109 -48.09 17.50 -8.41
CA VAL A 109 -48.81 16.21 -8.53
C VAL A 109 -47.89 15.04 -8.22
N LEU A 110 -46.58 15.22 -8.30
CA LEU A 110 -45.64 14.18 -8.00
C LEU A 110 -45.56 13.94 -6.45
N PRO A 111 -45.41 12.69 -6.02
CA PRO A 111 -45.19 12.41 -4.62
C PRO A 111 -43.91 13.16 -4.15
N SER A 112 -44.03 13.96 -3.06
CA SER A 112 -42.91 14.75 -2.54
C SER A 112 -41.66 13.90 -2.27
N LYS A 113 -41.84 12.65 -1.82
CA LYS A 113 -40.73 11.67 -1.66
C LYS A 113 -39.99 11.34 -2.95
N LEU A 114 -40.61 11.50 -4.14
CA LEU A 114 -39.95 11.21 -5.40
C LEU A 114 -39.29 12.45 -6.02
N TYR A 115 -39.83 13.63 -5.73
CA TYR A 115 -39.31 14.87 -6.31
C TYR A 115 -38.29 15.56 -5.42
N ASP A 116 -38.65 15.79 -4.15
CA ASP A 116 -37.84 16.60 -3.22
C ASP A 116 -36.50 15.91 -2.84
N GLU A 117 -36.41 14.58 -3.01
CA GLU A 117 -35.18 13.83 -2.70
C GLU A 117 -34.11 13.93 -3.81
N TYR A 118 -34.51 14.16 -5.06
CA TYR A 118 -33.63 14.27 -6.21
C TYR A 118 -33.40 15.71 -6.67
N ASN A 119 -34.12 16.69 -6.10
CA ASN A 119 -34.08 18.08 -6.51
C ASN A 119 -33.82 19.00 -5.30
N THR A 120 -33.09 20.06 -5.58
CA THR A 120 -32.86 21.21 -4.69
C THR A 120 -33.50 22.47 -5.32
N GLU A 121 -33.37 23.64 -4.69
CA GLU A 121 -33.89 24.90 -5.26
C GLU A 121 -33.26 25.22 -6.62
N ASP A 122 -31.95 24.93 -6.79
CA ASP A 122 -31.17 25.31 -7.98
C ASP A 122 -30.58 24.12 -8.74
N GLY A 123 -30.81 22.87 -8.29
CA GLY A 123 -30.15 21.69 -8.88
C GLY A 123 -30.97 20.42 -8.84
N THR A 124 -30.56 19.45 -9.64
CA THR A 124 -31.13 18.12 -9.68
C THR A 124 -30.03 17.05 -9.70
N MET A 125 -30.39 15.83 -9.36
CA MET A 125 -29.49 14.69 -9.29
C MET A 125 -30.05 13.51 -10.09
N MET A 126 -29.16 12.83 -10.82
CA MET A 126 -29.48 11.58 -11.52
C MET A 126 -28.48 10.49 -11.15
N ALA A 127 -28.95 9.24 -11.07
CA ALA A 127 -28.09 8.08 -10.86
C ALA A 127 -27.62 7.52 -12.21
N VAL A 128 -26.32 7.37 -12.38
CA VAL A 128 -25.69 6.78 -13.58
C VAL A 128 -25.17 5.40 -13.21
N PHE A 129 -25.66 4.38 -13.90
CA PHE A 129 -25.28 2.99 -13.69
C PHE A 129 -24.35 2.53 -14.81
N PHE A 130 -23.28 1.83 -14.43
CA PHE A 130 -22.26 1.31 -15.35
C PHE A 130 -22.36 -0.21 -15.44
N LYS A 131 -22.04 -0.76 -16.61
CA LYS A 131 -22.07 -2.20 -16.89
C LYS A 131 -21.05 -2.97 -16.07
N ASP A 132 -19.85 -2.41 -15.98
CA ASP A 132 -18.69 -3.04 -15.39
C ASP A 132 -18.37 -2.45 -14.00
N GLY A 133 -17.52 -3.14 -13.22
CA GLY A 133 -17.13 -2.71 -11.88
C GLY A 133 -16.36 -1.39 -11.86
N THR A 134 -16.24 -0.82 -10.66
CA THR A 134 -15.65 0.51 -10.40
C THR A 134 -14.25 0.70 -10.97
N SER A 135 -13.43 -0.36 -10.99
CA SER A 135 -12.04 -0.33 -11.47
C SER A 135 -11.87 -0.83 -12.91
N SER A 136 -12.97 -1.13 -13.63
CA SER A 136 -12.85 -1.56 -15.01
C SER A 136 -12.37 -0.40 -15.92
N ASP A 137 -11.61 -0.72 -16.96
CA ASP A 137 -11.14 0.27 -17.90
C ASP A 137 -12.31 0.94 -18.66
N GLU A 138 -13.39 0.18 -18.85
CA GLU A 138 -14.62 0.62 -19.51
C GLU A 138 -15.35 1.66 -18.66
N THR A 139 -15.55 1.39 -17.36
CA THR A 139 -16.17 2.34 -16.40
C THR A 139 -15.33 3.63 -16.27
N MET A 140 -14.01 3.51 -16.13
CA MET A 140 -13.13 4.68 -16.04
C MET A 140 -13.17 5.53 -17.32
N LYS A 141 -13.19 4.92 -18.50
CA LYS A 141 -13.37 5.63 -19.77
C LYS A 141 -14.74 6.31 -19.86
N ALA A 142 -15.80 5.62 -19.44
CA ALA A 142 -17.14 6.20 -19.42
C ALA A 142 -17.20 7.46 -18.54
N ILE A 143 -16.58 7.44 -17.34
CA ILE A 143 -16.49 8.61 -16.45
C ILE A 143 -15.74 9.77 -17.13
N THR A 144 -14.60 9.47 -17.75
CA THR A 144 -13.84 10.48 -18.51
C THR A 144 -14.67 11.08 -19.66
N GLU A 145 -15.43 10.27 -20.41
CA GLU A 145 -16.30 10.75 -21.47
C GLU A 145 -17.50 11.54 -20.94
N ILE A 146 -18.14 11.10 -19.86
CA ILE A 146 -19.20 11.86 -19.17
C ILE A 146 -18.70 13.25 -18.79
N ARG A 147 -17.52 13.36 -18.18
CA ARG A 147 -16.91 14.65 -17.80
C ARG A 147 -16.63 15.56 -18.99
N LYS A 148 -16.37 15.03 -20.19
CA LYS A 148 -16.17 15.81 -21.40
C LYS A 148 -17.48 16.37 -21.99
N ILE A 149 -18.58 15.63 -21.85
CA ILE A 149 -19.89 16.05 -22.36
C ILE A 149 -20.68 16.89 -21.35
N THR A 150 -20.32 16.84 -20.07
CA THR A 150 -20.87 17.65 -18.99
C THR A 150 -20.08 18.97 -18.85
N GLY A 151 -20.78 20.05 -18.46
CA GLY A 151 -20.14 21.36 -18.23
C GLY A 151 -19.69 21.54 -16.76
N GLU A 152 -19.21 22.74 -16.47
CA GLU A 152 -18.78 23.15 -15.11
C GLU A 152 -19.92 23.10 -14.07
N GLN A 153 -21.18 23.04 -14.53
CA GLN A 153 -22.39 22.94 -13.71
C GLN A 153 -22.70 21.51 -13.26
N CYS A 154 -21.91 20.51 -13.70
CA CYS A 154 -22.16 19.11 -13.46
C CYS A 154 -21.09 18.51 -12.56
N PHE A 155 -21.53 17.74 -11.56
CA PHE A 155 -20.67 17.16 -10.52
C PHE A 155 -20.92 15.65 -10.45
N LEU A 156 -19.94 14.85 -10.84
CA LEU A 156 -20.04 13.40 -10.82
C LEU A 156 -19.39 12.84 -9.57
N SER A 157 -20.19 12.28 -8.67
CA SER A 157 -19.78 11.71 -7.38
C SER A 157 -19.82 10.19 -7.37
N GLY A 158 -19.36 9.59 -6.29
CA GLY A 158 -19.37 8.15 -6.06
C GLY A 158 -18.01 7.49 -6.25
N MET A 159 -17.95 6.21 -5.88
CA MET A 159 -16.68 5.45 -5.85
C MET A 159 -15.98 5.38 -7.20
N SER A 160 -16.74 5.21 -8.29
CA SER A 160 -16.17 5.12 -9.64
C SER A 160 -15.46 6.41 -10.05
N ALA A 161 -16.00 7.59 -9.68
CA ALA A 161 -15.36 8.87 -9.91
C ALA A 161 -14.09 9.07 -9.08
N ILE A 162 -14.09 8.57 -7.82
CA ILE A 162 -12.90 8.55 -6.95
C ILE A 162 -11.79 7.68 -7.55
N VAL A 163 -12.13 6.52 -8.09
CA VAL A 163 -11.18 5.60 -8.72
C VAL A 163 -10.52 6.22 -9.95
N GLU A 164 -11.29 6.91 -10.82
CA GLU A 164 -10.74 7.60 -11.98
C GLU A 164 -9.83 8.78 -11.59
N ASP A 165 -10.22 9.61 -10.61
CA ASP A 165 -9.37 10.69 -10.11
C ASP A 165 -8.08 10.14 -9.46
N THR A 166 -8.18 9.02 -8.73
CA THR A 166 -7.02 8.32 -8.18
C THR A 166 -6.06 7.86 -9.27
N LYS A 167 -6.60 7.31 -10.36
CA LYS A 167 -5.82 6.88 -11.52
C LYS A 167 -5.10 8.05 -12.18
N GLU A 168 -5.81 9.12 -12.54
CA GLU A 168 -5.20 10.30 -13.15
C GLU A 168 -4.07 10.87 -12.28
N LEU A 169 -4.30 10.99 -10.98
CA LEU A 169 -3.32 11.51 -10.03
C LEU A 169 -2.12 10.57 -9.91
N ALA A 170 -2.36 9.26 -9.74
CA ALA A 170 -1.30 8.27 -9.62
C ALA A 170 -0.44 8.16 -10.88
N GLU A 171 -1.06 8.19 -12.07
CA GLU A 171 -0.33 8.15 -13.35
C GLU A 171 0.55 9.39 -13.56
N LYS A 172 0.07 10.56 -13.14
CA LYS A 172 0.83 11.81 -13.20
C LYS A 172 1.99 11.85 -12.22
N GLU A 173 1.80 11.34 -11.01
CA GLU A 173 2.78 11.45 -9.93
C GLU A 173 3.83 10.34 -9.93
N THR A 174 3.48 9.10 -10.32
CA THR A 174 4.38 7.94 -10.23
C THR A 174 5.74 8.14 -10.93
N PRO A 175 5.85 8.72 -12.14
CA PRO A 175 7.15 8.99 -12.76
C PRO A 175 8.03 9.95 -11.94
N LEU A 176 7.40 10.93 -11.29
CA LEU A 176 8.10 11.90 -10.45
C LEU A 176 8.57 11.27 -9.14
N TYR A 177 7.83 10.32 -8.56
CA TYR A 177 8.29 9.57 -7.39
C TYR A 177 9.64 8.89 -7.64
N VAL A 178 9.74 8.19 -8.78
CA VAL A 178 10.98 7.50 -9.15
C VAL A 178 12.12 8.51 -9.36
N LEU A 179 11.86 9.60 -10.06
CA LEU A 179 12.86 10.65 -10.30
C LEU A 179 13.38 11.26 -9.00
N ILE A 180 12.48 11.64 -8.09
CA ILE A 180 12.82 12.22 -6.79
C ILE A 180 13.63 11.22 -5.95
N ALA A 181 13.14 9.96 -5.85
CA ALA A 181 13.82 8.91 -5.12
C ALA A 181 15.25 8.66 -5.63
N VAL A 182 15.41 8.57 -6.95
CA VAL A 182 16.72 8.40 -7.61
C VAL A 182 17.63 9.61 -7.36
N ALA A 183 17.13 10.83 -7.53
CA ALA A 183 17.93 12.05 -7.35
C ALA A 183 18.42 12.22 -5.90
N LEU A 184 17.55 12.04 -4.90
CA LEU A 184 17.91 12.16 -3.50
C LEU A 184 18.84 11.02 -3.05
N SER A 185 18.61 9.79 -3.52
CA SER A 185 19.53 8.67 -3.26
C SER A 185 20.89 8.88 -3.90
N ALA A 186 20.95 9.41 -5.14
CA ALA A 186 22.19 9.77 -5.80
C ALA A 186 22.98 10.81 -5.00
N LEU A 187 22.30 11.82 -4.48
CA LEU A 187 22.91 12.87 -3.65
C LEU A 187 23.52 12.29 -2.38
N VAL A 188 22.78 11.49 -1.63
CA VAL A 188 23.27 10.86 -0.38
C VAL A 188 24.45 9.95 -0.67
N LEU A 189 24.37 9.12 -1.71
CA LEU A 189 25.47 8.23 -2.08
C LEU A 189 26.71 9.00 -2.58
N ALA A 190 26.53 10.08 -3.34
CA ALA A 190 27.64 10.90 -3.81
C ALA A 190 28.42 11.55 -2.64
N ILE A 191 27.71 11.90 -1.56
CA ILE A 191 28.34 12.47 -0.35
C ILE A 191 29.04 11.39 0.49
N THR A 192 28.49 10.17 0.53
CA THR A 192 28.92 9.11 1.45
C THR A 192 29.91 8.13 0.85
N MET A 193 29.95 7.97 -0.48
CA MET A 193 30.88 7.08 -1.18
C MET A 193 32.19 7.80 -1.54
N GLU A 194 33.24 7.04 -1.87
CA GLU A 194 34.58 7.56 -2.24
C GLU A 194 34.66 8.00 -3.70
N SER A 195 33.63 7.85 -4.51
CA SER A 195 33.60 8.25 -5.93
C SER A 195 32.18 8.65 -6.33
N ILE A 196 32.06 9.75 -7.08
CA ILE A 196 30.79 10.26 -7.61
C ILE A 196 30.19 9.32 -8.67
N PHE A 197 31.01 8.48 -9.31
CA PHE A 197 30.55 7.56 -10.34
C PHE A 197 29.97 6.26 -9.78
N VAL A 198 30.33 5.85 -8.56
CA VAL A 198 29.79 4.65 -7.89
C VAL A 198 28.27 4.71 -7.69
N PRO A 199 27.67 5.82 -7.22
CA PRO A 199 26.23 5.99 -7.16
C PRO A 199 25.50 5.74 -8.48
N VAL A 200 26.07 6.19 -9.60
CA VAL A 200 25.50 5.98 -10.95
C VAL A 200 25.42 4.48 -11.26
N LEU A 201 26.46 3.72 -10.96
CA LEU A 201 26.47 2.27 -11.17
C LEU A 201 25.47 1.55 -10.28
N PHE A 202 25.34 1.97 -9.02
CA PHE A 202 24.36 1.41 -8.09
C PHE A 202 22.94 1.65 -8.60
N LEU A 203 22.61 2.88 -8.92
CA LEU A 203 21.27 3.26 -9.38
C LEU A 203 20.90 2.60 -10.71
N LEU A 204 21.86 2.47 -11.65
CA LEU A 204 21.64 1.75 -12.90
C LEU A 204 21.40 0.25 -12.65
N SER A 205 22.18 -0.39 -11.77
CA SER A 205 21.99 -1.81 -11.46
C SER A 205 20.66 -2.07 -10.77
N ILE A 206 20.26 -1.21 -9.82
CA ILE A 206 18.97 -1.31 -9.13
C ILE A 206 17.83 -1.01 -10.11
N GLY A 207 18.00 -0.03 -11.01
CA GLY A 207 17.04 0.26 -12.07
C GLY A 207 16.73 -0.95 -12.96
N ILE A 208 17.78 -1.70 -13.35
CA ILE A 208 17.61 -2.97 -14.09
C ILE A 208 16.78 -3.97 -13.27
N ALA A 209 17.07 -4.12 -11.97
CA ALA A 209 16.32 -5.02 -11.08
C ALA A 209 14.86 -4.58 -10.92
N ILE A 210 14.59 -3.26 -10.82
CA ILE A 210 13.22 -2.70 -10.75
C ILE A 210 12.44 -3.02 -12.03
N VAL A 211 13.05 -2.81 -13.20
CA VAL A 211 12.40 -3.11 -14.48
C VAL A 211 12.09 -4.60 -14.61
N TYR A 212 12.98 -5.49 -14.18
CA TYR A 212 12.69 -6.93 -14.15
C TYR A 212 11.54 -7.27 -13.20
N ASN A 213 11.52 -6.65 -12.02
CA ASN A 213 10.46 -6.86 -11.05
C ASN A 213 9.10 -6.39 -11.60
N LEU A 214 9.01 -5.17 -12.09
CA LEU A 214 7.77 -4.61 -12.62
C LEU A 214 7.31 -5.34 -13.90
N GLY A 215 8.25 -5.71 -14.78
CA GLY A 215 7.92 -6.40 -16.01
C GLY A 215 7.41 -7.83 -15.83
N THR A 216 7.85 -8.52 -14.78
CA THR A 216 7.35 -9.86 -14.47
C THR A 216 5.99 -9.86 -13.77
N ASN A 217 5.39 -8.71 -13.48
CA ASN A 217 4.04 -8.62 -12.91
C ASN A 217 2.95 -9.03 -13.93
N VAL A 218 3.23 -8.95 -15.24
CA VAL A 218 2.32 -9.41 -16.29
C VAL A 218 1.84 -10.86 -16.06
N PHE A 219 2.61 -11.71 -15.40
CA PHE A 219 2.23 -13.08 -15.05
C PHE A 219 1.17 -13.18 -13.95
N PHE A 220 0.89 -12.10 -13.24
CA PHE A 220 -0.15 -12.02 -12.20
C PHE A 220 -1.44 -11.39 -12.72
N GLY A 221 -1.44 -10.87 -13.95
CA GLY A 221 -2.56 -10.20 -14.59
C GLY A 221 -2.64 -8.72 -14.21
N GLU A 222 -2.85 -8.43 -12.94
CA GLU A 222 -2.93 -7.05 -12.44
C GLU A 222 -2.16 -6.86 -11.12
N ILE A 223 -1.87 -5.61 -10.80
CA ILE A 223 -1.33 -5.16 -9.51
C ILE A 223 -2.00 -3.86 -9.07
N SER A 224 -2.04 -3.61 -7.75
CA SER A 224 -2.53 -2.35 -7.21
C SER A 224 -1.64 -1.16 -7.60
N TYR A 225 -2.26 0.01 -7.78
CA TYR A 225 -1.52 1.27 -7.94
C TYR A 225 -0.59 1.56 -6.75
N ILE A 226 -1.00 1.19 -5.53
CA ILE A 226 -0.17 1.30 -4.31
C ILE A 226 1.08 0.44 -4.47
N THR A 227 0.92 -0.82 -4.87
CA THR A 227 2.04 -1.74 -5.14
C THR A 227 2.97 -1.19 -6.22
N LYS A 228 2.41 -0.67 -7.34
CA LYS A 228 3.20 -0.08 -8.44
C LYS A 228 4.04 1.10 -7.94
N ALA A 229 3.43 2.04 -7.21
CA ALA A 229 4.10 3.23 -6.69
C ALA A 229 5.21 2.86 -5.69
N LEU A 230 4.91 1.95 -4.76
CA LEU A 230 5.84 1.56 -3.72
C LEU A 230 6.95 0.64 -4.24
N ALA A 231 6.66 -0.27 -5.18
CA ALA A 231 7.63 -1.28 -5.61
C ALA A 231 8.94 -0.67 -6.10
N ALA A 232 8.91 0.39 -6.90
CA ALA A 232 10.11 1.06 -7.41
C ALA A 232 10.88 1.77 -6.28
N VAL A 233 10.18 2.52 -5.43
CA VAL A 233 10.78 3.33 -4.35
C VAL A 233 11.35 2.45 -3.25
N LEU A 234 10.59 1.43 -2.82
CA LEU A 234 11.02 0.51 -1.78
C LEU A 234 12.15 -0.40 -2.23
N GLN A 235 12.05 -0.94 -3.45
CA GLN A 235 13.11 -1.78 -3.99
C GLN A 235 14.42 -1.00 -4.10
N LEU A 236 14.35 0.28 -4.53
CA LEU A 236 15.51 1.17 -4.54
C LEU A 236 16.13 1.26 -3.12
N GLY A 237 15.32 1.56 -2.11
CA GLY A 237 15.78 1.70 -0.74
C GLY A 237 16.33 0.41 -0.14
N VAL A 238 15.57 -0.70 -0.22
CA VAL A 238 15.92 -1.98 0.41
C VAL A 238 17.12 -2.68 -0.26
N THR A 239 17.25 -2.57 -1.59
CA THR A 239 18.32 -3.30 -2.30
C THR A 239 19.63 -2.54 -2.42
N MET A 240 19.63 -1.24 -2.08
CA MET A 240 20.83 -0.41 -2.11
C MET A 240 21.90 -0.90 -1.14
N ASP A 241 21.49 -1.44 0.01
CA ASP A 241 22.37 -1.98 1.04
C ASP A 241 23.28 -3.08 0.52
N TYR A 242 22.75 -3.93 -0.35
CA TYR A 242 23.55 -5.02 -0.96
C TYR A 242 24.67 -4.47 -1.82
N SER A 243 24.41 -3.38 -2.55
CA SER A 243 25.40 -2.69 -3.38
C SER A 243 26.49 -2.03 -2.55
N ILE A 244 26.11 -1.40 -1.43
CA ILE A 244 27.02 -0.78 -0.47
C ILE A 244 27.94 -1.85 0.17
N PHE A 245 27.37 -2.98 0.59
CA PHE A 245 28.14 -4.09 1.19
C PHE A 245 29.10 -4.71 0.19
N LEU A 246 28.70 -4.88 -1.07
CA LEU A 246 29.56 -5.38 -2.11
C LEU A 246 30.77 -4.43 -2.34
N MET A 247 30.52 -3.13 -2.43
CA MET A 247 31.57 -2.14 -2.68
C MET A 247 32.56 -2.05 -1.52
N HIS A 248 32.07 -2.03 -0.27
CA HIS A 248 32.96 -2.06 0.90
C HIS A 248 33.79 -3.34 0.96
N SER A 249 33.18 -4.50 0.67
CA SER A 249 33.92 -5.77 0.59
C SER A 249 34.97 -5.75 -0.52
N TYR A 250 34.63 -5.16 -1.68
CA TYR A 250 35.58 -5.03 -2.79
C TYR A 250 36.77 -4.15 -2.42
N GLN A 251 36.56 -3.01 -1.79
CA GLN A 251 37.60 -2.13 -1.29
C GLN A 251 38.52 -2.85 -0.26
N GLU A 252 37.94 -3.58 0.71
CA GLU A 252 38.71 -4.38 1.68
C GLU A 252 39.57 -5.45 0.98
N GLN A 253 39.01 -6.14 -0.02
CA GLN A 253 39.76 -7.16 -0.77
C GLN A 253 40.83 -6.56 -1.71
N GLN A 254 40.62 -5.36 -2.27
CA GLN A 254 41.65 -4.68 -3.06
C GLN A 254 42.92 -4.43 -2.24
N VAL A 255 42.76 -3.97 -1.00
CA VAL A 255 43.93 -3.77 -0.09
C VAL A 255 44.60 -5.12 0.20
N ARG A 256 43.81 -6.20 0.44
CA ARG A 256 44.36 -7.52 0.75
C ARG A 256 45.07 -8.19 -0.40
N TYR A 257 44.69 -7.94 -1.64
CA TYR A 257 45.28 -8.53 -2.85
C TYR A 257 46.17 -7.55 -3.63
N ASN A 258 46.72 -6.51 -2.96
CA ASN A 258 47.65 -5.56 -3.54
C ASN A 258 47.17 -4.94 -4.86
N GLY A 259 45.87 -4.65 -4.97
CA GLY A 259 45.28 -4.00 -6.15
C GLY A 259 44.89 -4.92 -7.31
N ASP A 260 45.01 -6.24 -7.17
CA ASP A 260 44.46 -7.19 -8.17
C ASP A 260 42.94 -7.13 -8.15
N LYS A 261 42.36 -6.36 -9.09
CA LYS A 261 40.94 -6.01 -9.17
C LYS A 261 40.04 -7.22 -9.43
N GLU A 262 40.44 -8.12 -10.34
CA GLU A 262 39.65 -9.30 -10.70
C GLU A 262 39.62 -10.30 -9.55
N ARG A 263 40.76 -10.54 -8.91
CA ARG A 263 40.85 -11.41 -7.75
C ARG A 263 40.12 -10.81 -6.55
N ALA A 264 40.27 -9.51 -6.29
CA ALA A 264 39.59 -8.80 -5.23
C ALA A 264 38.05 -8.89 -5.41
N MET A 265 37.53 -8.65 -6.62
CA MET A 265 36.10 -8.75 -6.92
C MET A 265 35.56 -10.17 -6.77
N ALA A 266 36.29 -11.18 -7.24
CA ALA A 266 35.87 -12.58 -7.08
C ALA A 266 35.75 -13.00 -5.60
N HIS A 267 36.63 -12.49 -4.73
CA HIS A 267 36.53 -12.72 -3.28
C HIS A 267 35.47 -11.85 -2.61
N ALA A 268 35.28 -10.61 -3.05
CA ALA A 268 34.23 -9.72 -2.59
C ALA A 268 32.84 -10.32 -2.85
N ILE A 269 32.58 -10.78 -4.07
CA ILE A 269 31.34 -11.49 -4.43
C ILE A 269 31.12 -12.69 -3.48
N SER A 270 32.13 -13.51 -3.25
CA SER A 270 32.01 -14.69 -2.38
C SER A 270 31.70 -14.35 -0.93
N GLN A 271 32.27 -13.27 -0.41
CA GLN A 271 32.09 -12.81 0.96
C GLN A 271 30.72 -12.13 1.13
N THR A 272 30.37 -11.25 0.20
CA THR A 272 29.10 -10.53 0.19
C THR A 272 27.92 -11.47 -0.01
N PHE A 273 28.04 -12.45 -0.90
CA PHE A 273 26.98 -13.43 -1.16
C PHE A 273 26.52 -14.16 0.11
N SER A 274 27.44 -14.56 0.98
CA SER A 274 27.09 -15.22 2.25
C SER A 274 26.33 -14.29 3.21
N SER A 275 26.71 -13.01 3.26
CA SER A 275 26.08 -12.02 4.14
C SER A 275 24.74 -11.54 3.58
N VAL A 276 24.69 -11.25 2.27
CA VAL A 276 23.51 -10.75 1.57
C VAL A 276 22.39 -11.80 1.51
N ILE A 277 22.71 -13.08 1.30
CA ILE A 277 21.69 -14.14 1.35
C ILE A 277 21.06 -14.24 2.74
N GLY A 278 21.88 -14.17 3.80
CA GLY A 278 21.34 -14.23 5.16
C GLY A 278 20.33 -13.10 5.43
N SER A 279 20.68 -11.90 4.99
CA SER A 279 19.88 -10.69 5.09
C SER A 279 18.66 -10.73 4.14
N SER A 280 18.86 -11.02 2.86
CA SER A 280 17.76 -11.04 1.89
C SER A 280 16.68 -12.08 2.19
N VAL A 281 17.04 -13.22 2.80
CA VAL A 281 16.07 -14.24 3.23
C VAL A 281 15.14 -13.70 4.31
N THR A 282 15.65 -12.91 5.27
CA THR A 282 14.78 -12.28 6.28
C THR A 282 13.87 -11.23 5.69
N THR A 283 14.39 -10.44 4.74
CA THR A 283 13.61 -9.40 4.04
C THR A 283 12.52 -10.02 3.16
N VAL A 284 12.85 -11.03 2.36
CA VAL A 284 11.88 -11.79 1.55
C VAL A 284 10.82 -12.43 2.45
N ALA A 285 11.23 -13.03 3.56
CA ALA A 285 10.30 -13.66 4.51
C ALA A 285 9.36 -12.63 5.16
N GLY A 286 9.86 -11.43 5.49
CA GLY A 286 9.03 -10.32 5.95
C GLY A 286 7.95 -9.95 4.93
N PHE A 287 8.32 -9.81 3.66
CA PHE A 287 7.33 -9.53 2.61
C PHE A 287 6.36 -10.69 2.36
N ILE A 288 6.83 -11.94 2.37
CA ILE A 288 5.97 -13.12 2.23
C ILE A 288 4.98 -13.25 3.40
N ALA A 289 5.30 -12.73 4.59
CA ALA A 289 4.36 -12.71 5.70
C ALA A 289 3.08 -11.91 5.38
N LEU A 290 3.13 -10.91 4.50
CA LEU A 290 1.95 -10.19 4.01
C LEU A 290 0.98 -11.09 3.21
N CYS A 291 1.48 -12.19 2.62
CA CYS A 291 0.64 -13.13 1.89
C CYS A 291 -0.31 -13.94 2.80
N PHE A 292 -0.15 -13.86 4.13
CA PHE A 292 -1.05 -14.49 5.09
C PHE A 292 -2.25 -13.61 5.47
N MET A 293 -2.38 -12.44 4.83
CA MET A 293 -3.57 -11.59 4.95
C MET A 293 -4.75 -12.22 4.20
N SER A 294 -5.93 -12.03 4.74
CA SER A 294 -7.19 -12.27 4.03
C SER A 294 -7.45 -11.17 3.01
N PHE A 295 -7.08 -9.93 3.34
CA PHE A 295 -7.09 -8.80 2.41
C PHE A 295 -6.00 -8.97 1.36
N THR A 296 -6.39 -9.26 0.11
CA THR A 296 -5.47 -9.73 -0.95
C THR A 296 -4.46 -8.68 -1.41
N LEU A 297 -4.65 -7.41 -1.11
CA LEU A 297 -3.64 -6.36 -1.31
C LEU A 297 -2.31 -6.69 -0.60
N GLY A 298 -2.38 -7.34 0.58
CA GLY A 298 -1.17 -7.81 1.26
C GLY A 298 -0.41 -8.85 0.45
N LYS A 299 -1.10 -9.76 -0.23
CA LYS A 299 -0.50 -10.75 -1.15
C LYS A 299 0.14 -10.07 -2.36
N ASP A 300 -0.53 -9.05 -2.92
CA ASP A 300 -0.01 -8.27 -4.05
C ASP A 300 1.30 -7.57 -3.67
N ILE A 301 1.30 -6.74 -2.63
CA ILE A 301 2.50 -6.06 -2.14
C ILE A 301 3.59 -7.07 -1.75
N GLY A 302 3.22 -8.12 -1.01
CA GLY A 302 4.14 -9.12 -0.49
C GLY A 302 4.91 -9.85 -1.58
N ILE A 303 4.23 -10.36 -2.61
CA ILE A 303 4.85 -11.09 -3.73
C ILE A 303 5.73 -10.16 -4.57
N VAL A 304 5.21 -8.97 -4.95
CA VAL A 304 5.96 -8.03 -5.79
C VAL A 304 7.23 -7.54 -5.09
N MET A 305 7.15 -7.25 -3.78
CA MET A 305 8.32 -6.82 -3.00
C MET A 305 9.31 -7.95 -2.75
N ALA A 306 8.86 -9.16 -2.40
CA ALA A 306 9.73 -10.33 -2.23
C ALA A 306 10.49 -10.65 -3.52
N LYS A 307 9.81 -10.65 -4.66
CA LYS A 307 10.39 -10.82 -6.00
C LYS A 307 11.39 -9.70 -6.32
N GLY A 308 11.06 -8.45 -5.98
CA GLY A 308 11.94 -7.29 -6.13
C GLY A 308 13.27 -7.46 -5.38
N VAL A 309 13.23 -7.96 -4.14
CA VAL A 309 14.45 -8.26 -3.37
C VAL A 309 15.28 -9.37 -4.04
N ILE A 310 14.64 -10.43 -4.53
CA ILE A 310 15.34 -11.52 -5.23
C ILE A 310 16.05 -10.99 -6.49
N PHE A 311 15.37 -10.21 -7.32
CA PHE A 311 16.01 -9.58 -8.48
C PHE A 311 17.12 -8.60 -8.07
N GLY A 312 16.93 -7.83 -7.01
CA GLY A 312 17.96 -6.95 -6.44
C GLY A 312 19.24 -7.70 -6.08
N VAL A 313 19.11 -8.83 -5.36
CA VAL A 313 20.26 -9.68 -5.01
C VAL A 313 20.91 -10.27 -6.23
N LEU A 314 20.14 -10.82 -7.18
CA LEU A 314 20.68 -11.41 -8.41
C LEU A 314 21.50 -10.39 -9.22
N VAL A 315 20.94 -9.18 -9.41
CA VAL A 315 21.61 -8.09 -10.14
C VAL A 315 22.83 -7.58 -9.37
N CYS A 316 22.73 -7.44 -8.04
CA CYS A 316 23.84 -7.01 -7.19
C CYS A 316 25.06 -7.96 -7.26
N VAL A 317 24.84 -9.28 -7.32
CA VAL A 317 25.96 -10.24 -7.37
C VAL A 317 26.46 -10.56 -8.78
N THR A 318 25.72 -10.21 -9.84
CA THR A 318 26.08 -10.51 -11.23
C THR A 318 26.37 -9.28 -12.07
N VAL A 319 25.39 -8.38 -12.19
CA VAL A 319 25.45 -7.20 -13.07
C VAL A 319 26.33 -6.11 -12.47
N LEU A 320 26.13 -5.76 -11.20
CA LEU A 320 26.87 -4.68 -10.55
C LEU A 320 28.40 -4.93 -10.51
N PRO A 321 28.92 -6.11 -10.13
CA PRO A 321 30.35 -6.40 -10.19
C PRO A 321 30.92 -6.27 -11.61
N SER A 322 30.13 -6.69 -12.60
CA SER A 322 30.49 -6.58 -14.02
C SER A 322 30.61 -5.12 -14.46
N MET A 323 29.66 -4.27 -14.04
CA MET A 323 29.68 -2.82 -14.30
C MET A 323 30.88 -2.14 -13.62
N ILE A 324 31.14 -2.46 -12.34
CA ILE A 324 32.25 -1.88 -11.57
C ILE A 324 33.58 -2.20 -12.27
N LEU A 325 33.81 -3.45 -12.68
CA LEU A 325 35.06 -3.84 -13.35
C LEU A 325 35.23 -3.23 -14.75
N CYS A 326 34.13 -3.04 -15.49
CA CYS A 326 34.17 -2.39 -16.81
C CYS A 326 34.43 -0.88 -16.70
N CYS A 327 33.90 -0.23 -15.65
CA CYS A 327 33.96 1.21 -15.44
C CYS A 327 35.04 1.65 -14.46
N ASP A 328 35.94 0.76 -14.08
CA ASP A 328 36.95 0.97 -13.04
C ASP A 328 37.82 2.25 -13.25
N LYS A 329 38.19 2.55 -14.50
CA LYS A 329 38.96 3.78 -14.84
C LYS A 329 38.17 5.06 -14.50
N LEU A 330 36.85 5.04 -14.67
CA LEU A 330 35.96 6.17 -14.35
C LEU A 330 35.82 6.33 -12.84
N ILE A 331 35.71 5.21 -12.12
CA ILE A 331 35.65 5.21 -10.65
C ILE A 331 36.94 5.84 -10.09
N GLU A 332 38.09 5.43 -10.58
CA GLU A 332 39.38 6.00 -10.12
C GLU A 332 39.52 7.50 -10.41
N LYS A 333 39.05 7.94 -11.58
CA LYS A 333 39.10 9.35 -11.99
C LYS A 333 38.23 10.28 -11.16
N THR A 334 37.12 9.73 -10.60
CA THR A 334 36.12 10.49 -9.83
C THR A 334 36.21 10.28 -8.31
N LYS A 335 37.35 9.75 -7.83
CA LYS A 335 37.59 9.56 -6.39
C LYS A 335 37.65 10.87 -5.62
N HIS A 336 37.01 10.88 -4.47
CA HIS A 336 37.02 11.96 -3.49
C HIS A 336 37.00 11.43 -2.05
N LYS A 337 37.22 12.27 -1.06
CA LYS A 337 37.08 11.88 0.35
C LYS A 337 35.60 11.89 0.74
N PRO A 338 35.07 10.79 1.30
CA PRO A 338 33.67 10.78 1.77
C PRO A 338 33.50 11.74 2.95
N LEU A 339 32.34 12.42 2.99
CA LEU A 339 31.96 13.35 4.06
C LEU A 339 31.29 12.59 5.22
N LEU A 340 31.92 11.52 5.69
CA LEU A 340 31.41 10.76 6.84
C LEU A 340 32.20 11.10 8.09
N PRO A 341 31.56 11.33 9.24
CA PRO A 341 32.25 11.57 10.51
C PRO A 341 33.05 10.34 10.94
N ASP A 342 34.12 10.56 11.71
CA ASP A 342 34.87 9.47 12.32
C ASP A 342 34.02 8.73 13.39
N ILE A 343 33.52 7.58 13.01
CA ILE A 343 32.64 6.73 13.85
C ILE A 343 33.41 6.08 14.99
N GLY A 344 34.73 6.01 14.92
CA GLY A 344 35.55 5.39 15.97
C GLY A 344 35.35 6.04 17.35
N ARG A 345 35.30 7.37 17.42
CA ARG A 345 35.07 8.11 18.68
C ARG A 345 33.64 7.89 19.21
N ILE A 346 32.67 7.72 18.33
CA ILE A 346 31.28 7.45 18.72
C ILE A 346 31.16 6.04 19.27
N SER A 347 31.83 5.06 18.63
CA SER A 347 31.83 3.65 19.05
C SER A 347 32.31 3.47 20.49
N ASP A 348 33.42 4.10 20.84
CA ASP A 348 33.97 4.07 22.20
C ASP A 348 33.02 4.67 23.23
N LYS A 349 32.40 5.81 22.90
CA LYS A 349 31.44 6.49 23.79
C LYS A 349 30.18 5.65 24.03
N VAL A 350 29.64 5.04 22.96
CA VAL A 350 28.44 4.19 23.05
C VAL A 350 28.70 2.98 23.92
N THR A 351 29.80 2.25 23.69
CA THR A 351 30.14 1.06 24.46
C THR A 351 30.45 1.38 25.91
N LYS A 352 31.10 2.51 26.22
CA LYS A 352 31.39 2.95 27.60
C LYS A 352 30.13 3.34 28.36
N ARG A 353 29.15 3.97 27.68
CA ARG A 353 27.91 4.48 28.30
C ARG A 353 26.71 3.57 28.10
N TYR A 354 26.90 2.28 27.88
CA TYR A 354 25.86 1.32 27.55
C TYR A 354 24.66 1.33 28.52
N VAL A 355 24.89 1.58 29.81
CA VAL A 355 23.82 1.63 30.83
C VAL A 355 22.80 2.72 30.51
N ILE A 356 23.25 3.90 30.03
CA ILE A 356 22.34 5.01 29.68
C ILE A 356 21.38 4.58 28.56
N TYR A 357 21.88 3.89 27.54
CA TYR A 357 21.06 3.45 26.41
C TYR A 357 20.09 2.32 26.76
N VAL A 358 20.51 1.43 27.69
CA VAL A 358 19.60 0.38 28.21
C VAL A 358 18.49 1.00 29.05
N VAL A 359 18.79 1.97 29.92
CA VAL A 359 17.79 2.68 30.71
C VAL A 359 16.83 3.47 29.79
N ALA A 360 17.38 4.18 28.79
CA ALA A 360 16.56 4.88 27.78
C ALA A 360 15.63 3.93 27.03
N PHE A 361 16.13 2.77 26.61
CA PHE A 361 15.31 1.72 25.98
C PHE A 361 14.13 1.31 26.86
N VAL A 362 14.37 0.99 28.13
CA VAL A 362 13.29 0.56 29.05
C VAL A 362 12.29 1.68 29.30
N ILE A 363 12.74 2.93 29.49
CA ILE A 363 11.84 4.08 29.72
C ILE A 363 10.99 4.38 28.47
N LEU A 364 11.58 4.35 27.27
CA LEU A 364 10.88 4.68 26.02
C LEU A 364 9.98 3.53 25.55
N LEU A 365 10.19 2.30 26.00
CA LEU A 365 9.38 1.16 25.60
C LEU A 365 7.89 1.33 25.97
N PHE A 366 7.59 1.83 27.16
CA PHE A 366 6.21 2.00 27.62
C PHE A 366 5.43 3.04 26.79
N PRO A 367 5.91 4.28 26.59
CA PRO A 367 5.21 5.24 25.75
C PRO A 367 5.15 4.80 24.27
N ALA A 368 6.16 4.07 23.77
CA ALA A 368 6.13 3.55 22.41
C ALA A 368 5.01 2.52 22.21
N ILE A 369 4.87 1.55 23.11
CA ILE A 369 3.78 0.56 23.08
C ILE A 369 2.42 1.26 23.27
N TYR A 370 2.31 2.19 24.20
CA TYR A 370 1.08 2.93 24.46
C TYR A 370 0.63 3.71 23.23
N GLY A 371 1.55 4.48 22.62
CA GLY A 371 1.26 5.25 21.41
C GLY A 371 0.87 4.35 20.23
N ASN A 372 1.60 3.27 20.00
CA ASN A 372 1.28 2.30 18.93
C ASN A 372 -0.15 1.73 19.05
N ASN A 373 -0.56 1.37 20.27
CA ASN A 373 -1.87 0.76 20.50
C ASN A 373 -3.04 1.76 20.45
N HIS A 374 -2.76 3.07 20.49
CA HIS A 374 -3.78 4.14 20.47
C HIS A 374 -3.67 5.04 19.23
N THR A 375 -2.83 4.71 18.27
CA THR A 375 -2.75 5.43 16.99
C THR A 375 -4.05 5.25 16.21
N GLY A 376 -4.68 6.36 15.86
CA GLY A 376 -5.92 6.36 15.07
C GLY A 376 -5.67 5.92 13.62
N VAL A 377 -6.59 5.14 13.10
CA VAL A 377 -6.58 4.68 11.71
C VAL A 377 -7.84 5.16 11.01
N TYR A 378 -7.75 5.54 9.73
CA TYR A 378 -8.91 5.85 8.91
C TYR A 378 -9.01 4.87 7.73
N TYR A 379 -10.26 4.64 7.28
CA TYR A 379 -10.59 3.66 6.24
C TYR A 379 -11.28 4.31 5.03
N ASN A 380 -11.66 5.57 5.16
CA ASN A 380 -12.35 6.28 4.11
C ASN A 380 -11.40 6.69 2.99
N LEU A 381 -11.66 6.24 1.75
CA LEU A 381 -10.76 6.44 0.61
C LEU A 381 -10.72 7.89 0.12
N ASP A 382 -11.83 8.64 0.23
CA ASP A 382 -11.89 10.06 -0.14
C ASP A 382 -11.04 10.96 0.78
N GLU A 383 -10.79 10.54 2.03
CA GLU A 383 -9.87 11.23 2.95
C GLU A 383 -8.40 11.13 2.51
N SER A 384 -8.07 10.17 1.64
CA SER A 384 -6.71 9.98 1.12
C SER A 384 -6.38 10.85 -0.09
N LEU A 385 -7.36 11.57 -0.63
CA LEU A 385 -7.24 12.37 -1.85
C LEU A 385 -7.26 13.89 -1.56
N PRO A 386 -6.66 14.71 -2.44
CA PRO A 386 -6.77 16.17 -2.39
C PRO A 386 -8.23 16.64 -2.46
N LYS A 387 -8.55 17.68 -1.71
CA LYS A 387 -9.92 18.21 -1.60
C LYS A 387 -10.40 18.96 -2.86
N ASP A 388 -9.50 19.31 -3.73
CA ASP A 388 -9.74 20.02 -4.99
C ASP A 388 -10.00 19.08 -6.19
N LEU A 389 -9.99 17.78 -5.97
CA LEU A 389 -10.34 16.82 -7.02
C LEU A 389 -11.84 16.84 -7.32
N PRO A 390 -12.23 16.65 -8.60
CA PRO A 390 -13.62 16.72 -9.02
C PRO A 390 -14.55 15.78 -8.26
N SER A 391 -14.13 14.53 -8.00
CA SER A 391 -14.92 13.55 -7.24
C SER A 391 -15.11 13.95 -5.78
N VAL A 392 -14.08 14.54 -5.14
CA VAL A 392 -14.14 14.97 -3.74
C VAL A 392 -15.03 16.19 -3.58
N ILE A 393 -14.97 17.13 -4.54
CA ILE A 393 -15.89 18.28 -4.61
C ILE A 393 -17.32 17.78 -4.80
N ALA A 394 -17.54 16.84 -5.74
CA ALA A 394 -18.86 16.28 -5.99
C ALA A 394 -19.43 15.52 -4.78
N ASN A 395 -18.62 14.73 -4.08
CA ASN A 395 -19.05 14.04 -2.85
C ASN A 395 -19.40 15.05 -1.73
N THR A 396 -18.65 16.15 -1.63
CA THR A 396 -18.95 17.21 -0.67
C THR A 396 -20.30 17.85 -0.99
N LYS A 397 -20.54 18.15 -2.25
CA LYS A 397 -21.80 18.73 -2.73
C LYS A 397 -22.98 17.77 -2.51
N LEU A 398 -22.84 16.48 -2.81
CA LEU A 398 -23.85 15.46 -2.55
C LEU A 398 -24.26 15.44 -1.07
N LYS A 399 -23.29 15.60 -0.17
CA LYS A 399 -23.53 15.66 1.26
C LYS A 399 -24.22 16.96 1.68
N GLU A 400 -23.73 18.11 1.22
CA GLU A 400 -24.20 19.42 1.70
C GLU A 400 -25.56 19.79 1.13
N ASP A 401 -25.79 19.57 -0.16
CA ASP A 401 -26.99 20.00 -0.86
C ASP A 401 -28.12 18.94 -0.79
N TYR A 402 -27.74 17.67 -0.85
CA TYR A 402 -28.71 16.55 -0.88
C TYR A 402 -28.79 15.76 0.44
N ASN A 403 -27.94 16.09 1.43
CA ASN A 403 -27.82 15.35 2.70
C ASN A 403 -27.67 13.81 2.47
N MET A 404 -26.88 13.44 1.47
CA MET A 404 -26.55 12.06 1.11
C MET A 404 -25.07 11.83 1.30
N ASN A 405 -24.71 10.81 2.07
CA ASN A 405 -23.29 10.47 2.28
C ASN A 405 -22.93 9.09 1.70
N THR A 406 -23.83 8.13 1.77
CA THR A 406 -23.60 6.80 1.20
C THR A 406 -24.92 6.14 0.82
N THR A 407 -24.88 5.30 -0.20
CA THR A 407 -26.03 4.51 -0.65
C THR A 407 -25.70 3.04 -0.46
N HIS A 408 -26.53 2.33 0.29
CA HIS A 408 -26.49 0.88 0.42
C HIS A 408 -27.49 0.26 -0.55
N MET A 409 -27.19 -0.93 -1.02
CA MET A 409 -28.09 -1.73 -1.85
C MET A 409 -28.42 -3.02 -1.15
N ILE A 410 -29.68 -3.43 -1.16
CA ILE A 410 -30.15 -4.69 -0.58
C ILE A 410 -30.67 -5.57 -1.71
N LEU A 411 -30.12 -6.78 -1.80
CA LEU A 411 -30.61 -7.85 -2.66
C LEU A 411 -31.51 -8.76 -1.84
N VAL A 412 -32.79 -8.87 -2.23
CA VAL A 412 -33.80 -9.72 -1.59
C VAL A 412 -34.23 -10.76 -2.59
N ASP A 413 -34.48 -11.99 -2.15
CA ASP A 413 -35.02 -13.05 -3.02
C ASP A 413 -36.37 -12.65 -3.64
N SER A 414 -36.53 -12.83 -4.95
CA SER A 414 -37.74 -12.46 -5.69
C SER A 414 -38.98 -13.23 -5.26
N SER A 415 -38.83 -14.36 -4.55
CA SER A 415 -39.94 -15.14 -3.99
C SER A 415 -40.54 -14.49 -2.74
N VAL A 416 -39.88 -13.54 -2.10
CA VAL A 416 -40.40 -12.79 -0.95
C VAL A 416 -41.56 -11.92 -1.42
N ALA A 417 -42.70 -12.04 -0.73
CA ALA A 417 -43.89 -11.30 -1.09
C ALA A 417 -43.68 -9.78 -1.03
N GLY A 418 -44.13 -9.02 -2.04
CA GLY A 418 -43.98 -7.57 -2.08
C GLY A 418 -44.54 -6.84 -0.86
N SER A 419 -45.60 -7.40 -0.20
CA SER A 419 -46.11 -6.88 1.07
C SER A 419 -45.08 -6.96 2.22
N ASP A 420 -44.22 -7.98 2.22
CA ASP A 420 -43.22 -8.17 3.26
C ASP A 420 -41.95 -7.35 2.93
N VAL A 421 -41.57 -7.22 1.66
CA VAL A 421 -40.55 -6.29 1.20
C VAL A 421 -40.91 -4.85 1.58
N LYS A 422 -42.18 -4.48 1.39
CA LYS A 422 -42.68 -3.15 1.80
C LYS A 422 -42.60 -2.93 3.31
N LYS A 423 -42.96 -3.92 4.13
CA LYS A 423 -42.82 -3.84 5.60
C LYS A 423 -41.35 -3.72 6.01
N MET A 424 -40.50 -4.54 5.42
CA MET A 424 -39.07 -4.48 5.64
C MET A 424 -38.52 -3.08 5.33
N SER A 425 -38.82 -2.51 4.16
CA SER A 425 -38.43 -1.15 3.79
C SER A 425 -38.91 -0.10 4.80
N GLN A 426 -40.18 -0.22 5.28
CA GLN A 426 -40.73 0.68 6.30
C GLN A 426 -40.05 0.53 7.68
N GLU A 427 -39.57 -0.67 8.04
CA GLU A 427 -38.75 -0.85 9.25
C GLU A 427 -37.36 -0.26 9.07
N ILE A 428 -36.74 -0.43 7.90
CA ILE A 428 -35.41 0.14 7.56
C ILE A 428 -35.47 1.67 7.53
N GLU A 429 -36.51 2.29 6.99
CA GLU A 429 -36.70 3.75 7.01
C GLU A 429 -36.71 4.36 8.44
N LYS A 430 -37.06 3.56 9.46
CA LYS A 430 -37.06 3.99 10.87
C LYS A 430 -35.68 3.89 11.54
N VAL A 431 -34.70 3.28 10.88
CA VAL A 431 -33.34 3.17 11.39
C VAL A 431 -32.69 4.55 11.36
N ASP A 432 -32.05 4.90 12.45
CA ASP A 432 -31.40 6.20 12.60
C ASP A 432 -30.38 6.49 11.49
N GLY A 433 -30.50 7.65 10.85
CA GLY A 433 -29.65 8.06 9.73
C GLY A 433 -30.06 7.49 8.35
N VAL A 434 -31.09 6.66 8.25
CA VAL A 434 -31.67 6.31 6.94
C VAL A 434 -32.57 7.45 6.48
N LYS A 435 -32.31 7.96 5.28
CA LYS A 435 -33.08 9.05 4.69
C LYS A 435 -34.28 8.55 3.92
N TRP A 436 -34.08 7.54 3.07
CA TRP A 436 -35.13 6.89 2.30
C TRP A 436 -34.73 5.46 1.89
N VAL A 437 -35.73 4.66 1.55
CA VAL A 437 -35.57 3.34 0.94
C VAL A 437 -36.35 3.32 -0.37
N LEU A 438 -35.69 3.03 -1.46
CA LEU A 438 -36.27 2.95 -2.80
C LEU A 438 -36.27 1.49 -3.26
N GLY A 439 -37.39 0.97 -3.65
CA GLY A 439 -37.59 -0.34 -4.24
C GLY A 439 -38.89 -0.38 -5.04
N LEU A 440 -39.04 -1.38 -5.90
CA LEU A 440 -40.23 -1.49 -6.78
C LEU A 440 -41.53 -1.42 -5.99
N ASP A 441 -41.65 -2.20 -4.92
CA ASP A 441 -42.87 -2.28 -4.10
C ASP A 441 -43.20 -0.99 -3.29
N ASN A 442 -42.17 -0.16 -3.05
CA ASN A 442 -42.33 1.15 -2.43
C ASN A 442 -42.81 2.20 -3.45
N LEU A 443 -42.32 2.14 -4.68
CA LEU A 443 -42.75 3.00 -5.79
C LEU A 443 -44.22 2.75 -6.16
N VAL A 444 -44.56 1.48 -6.34
CA VAL A 444 -45.96 1.04 -6.66
C VAL A 444 -46.93 1.38 -5.54
N GLY A 445 -46.50 1.35 -4.29
CA GLY A 445 -47.36 1.68 -3.13
C GLY A 445 -47.64 3.17 -2.93
N SER A 446 -47.01 4.07 -3.64
CA SER A 446 -47.22 5.52 -3.55
C SER A 446 -48.24 6.07 -4.55
N GLY A 447 -49.02 5.22 -5.19
CA GLY A 447 -50.10 5.63 -6.11
C GLY A 447 -49.79 5.47 -7.59
N VAL A 448 -48.64 4.88 -7.91
CA VAL A 448 -48.23 4.54 -9.30
C VAL A 448 -48.51 3.03 -9.48
N PRO A 449 -49.42 2.61 -10.40
CA PRO A 449 -49.62 1.19 -10.74
C PRO A 449 -48.33 0.59 -11.35
N ALA A 450 -48.01 -0.67 -11.04
CA ALA A 450 -46.82 -1.36 -11.56
C ALA A 450 -46.74 -1.34 -13.09
N ASP A 451 -47.89 -1.47 -13.76
CA ASP A 451 -48.02 -1.46 -15.23
C ASP A 451 -47.71 -0.08 -15.89
N MET A 452 -47.58 0.97 -15.08
CA MET A 452 -47.19 2.32 -15.56
C MET A 452 -45.68 2.59 -15.48
N LEU A 453 -44.92 1.74 -14.79
CA LEU A 453 -43.48 1.88 -14.75
C LEU A 453 -42.83 1.33 -16.02
N PRO A 454 -41.88 2.04 -16.62
CA PRO A 454 -41.14 1.53 -17.77
C PRO A 454 -40.41 0.21 -17.45
N GLU A 455 -40.35 -0.69 -18.45
CA GLU A 455 -39.61 -1.97 -18.30
C GLU A 455 -38.15 -1.75 -17.91
N SER A 456 -37.53 -0.66 -18.36
CA SER A 456 -36.18 -0.28 -17.98
C SER A 456 -36.00 -0.06 -16.47
N VAL A 457 -36.99 0.51 -15.80
CA VAL A 457 -36.98 0.72 -14.33
C VAL A 457 -37.34 -0.56 -13.57
N THR A 458 -38.36 -1.28 -14.03
CA THR A 458 -38.77 -2.53 -13.38
C THR A 458 -37.68 -3.59 -13.47
N GLY A 459 -37.03 -3.75 -14.64
CA GLY A 459 -35.92 -4.69 -14.84
C GLY A 459 -34.66 -4.37 -14.04
N MET A 460 -34.41 -3.09 -13.74
CA MET A 460 -33.30 -2.69 -12.87
C MET A 460 -33.56 -2.99 -11.39
N LEU A 461 -34.81 -2.94 -10.95
CA LEU A 461 -35.18 -3.11 -9.54
C LEU A 461 -35.62 -4.54 -9.20
N LYS A 462 -35.94 -5.36 -10.21
CA LYS A 462 -36.40 -6.73 -9.99
C LYS A 462 -36.15 -7.61 -11.21
N ASN A 463 -35.59 -8.80 -10.97
CA ASN A 463 -35.48 -9.88 -11.94
C ASN A 463 -36.09 -11.17 -11.39
N ASP A 464 -35.93 -12.28 -12.10
CA ASP A 464 -36.50 -13.58 -11.70
C ASP A 464 -35.96 -14.14 -10.38
N LYS A 465 -34.74 -13.69 -9.97
CA LYS A 465 -34.05 -14.20 -8.79
C LYS A 465 -34.07 -13.23 -7.62
N TYR A 466 -33.88 -11.93 -7.88
CA TYR A 466 -33.69 -10.94 -6.84
C TYR A 466 -34.50 -9.66 -7.08
N GLN A 467 -34.80 -8.97 -5.97
CA GLN A 467 -35.33 -7.62 -5.93
C GLN A 467 -34.26 -6.71 -5.31
N LEU A 468 -34.03 -5.55 -5.93
CA LEU A 468 -33.08 -4.56 -5.48
C LEU A 468 -33.77 -3.43 -4.71
N LEU A 469 -33.27 -3.13 -3.52
CA LEU A 469 -33.66 -1.96 -2.74
C LEU A 469 -32.42 -1.05 -2.60
N MET A 470 -32.61 0.25 -2.79
CA MET A 470 -31.58 1.26 -2.53
C MET A 470 -31.90 1.94 -1.20
N VAL A 471 -30.93 2.01 -0.31
CA VAL A 471 -31.07 2.63 1.02
C VAL A 471 -30.08 3.78 1.11
N ASN A 472 -30.57 4.99 1.22
CA ASN A 472 -29.71 6.16 1.39
C ASN A 472 -29.46 6.44 2.87
N SER A 473 -28.19 6.66 3.21
CA SER A 473 -27.72 7.00 4.54
C SER A 473 -27.14 8.42 4.60
N THR A 474 -27.52 9.14 5.65
CA THR A 474 -26.91 10.45 6.00
C THR A 474 -25.59 10.29 6.72
N TYR A 475 -25.19 9.08 7.08
CA TYR A 475 -23.93 8.83 7.79
C TYR A 475 -22.77 8.59 6.82
N LYS A 476 -21.63 9.15 7.17
CA LYS A 476 -20.39 8.98 6.42
C LYS A 476 -19.87 7.56 6.58
N VAL A 477 -19.34 7.00 5.49
CA VAL A 477 -18.64 5.71 5.45
C VAL A 477 -17.52 5.65 6.50
N ALA A 478 -17.22 4.46 6.98
CA ALA A 478 -16.18 4.20 7.97
C ALA A 478 -16.38 4.89 9.34
N THR A 479 -17.62 5.19 9.71
CA THR A 479 -17.97 5.72 11.04
C THR A 479 -18.69 4.68 11.90
N ASP A 480 -18.56 4.77 13.22
CA ASP A 480 -19.29 3.91 14.15
C ASP A 480 -20.83 4.01 13.96
N LYS A 481 -21.31 5.17 13.50
CA LYS A 481 -22.73 5.39 13.26
C LYS A 481 -23.23 4.58 12.07
N VAL A 482 -22.54 4.63 10.93
CA VAL A 482 -22.92 3.85 9.76
C VAL A 482 -22.76 2.35 10.01
N ASN A 483 -21.72 1.93 10.74
CA ASN A 483 -21.52 0.52 11.08
C ASN A 483 -22.68 -0.03 11.94
N LYS A 484 -23.13 0.74 12.93
CA LYS A 484 -24.31 0.39 13.74
C LYS A 484 -25.60 0.40 12.92
N GLN A 485 -25.76 1.34 11.99
CA GLN A 485 -26.88 1.40 11.07
C GLN A 485 -26.93 0.13 10.21
N ILE A 486 -25.81 -0.26 9.61
CA ILE A 486 -25.67 -1.49 8.82
C ILE A 486 -26.08 -2.72 9.66
N GLU A 487 -25.61 -2.86 10.91
CA GLU A 487 -26.01 -3.97 11.79
C GLU A 487 -27.50 -3.99 12.14
N GLN A 488 -28.14 -2.81 12.18
CA GLN A 488 -29.60 -2.74 12.42
C GLN A 488 -30.38 -3.13 11.16
N ILE A 489 -29.88 -2.71 9.98
CA ILE A 489 -30.46 -3.09 8.69
C ILE A 489 -30.34 -4.60 8.49
N ASP A 490 -29.18 -5.19 8.72
CA ASP A 490 -28.95 -6.65 8.64
C ASP A 490 -29.95 -7.42 9.50
N LYS A 491 -30.16 -7.00 10.76
CA LYS A 491 -31.11 -7.62 11.67
C LYS A 491 -32.58 -7.50 11.20
N ILE A 492 -32.92 -6.44 10.48
CA ILE A 492 -34.24 -6.27 9.90
C ILE A 492 -34.40 -7.19 8.70
N MET A 493 -33.37 -7.25 7.82
CA MET A 493 -33.35 -8.13 6.64
C MET A 493 -33.58 -9.60 7.06
N ASP A 494 -32.84 -10.08 8.04
CA ASP A 494 -32.91 -11.45 8.58
C ASP A 494 -34.29 -11.90 9.03
N LYS A 495 -35.17 -10.96 9.39
CA LYS A 495 -36.59 -11.29 9.79
C LYS A 495 -37.43 -11.67 8.59
N TYR A 496 -37.14 -11.12 7.40
CA TYR A 496 -37.95 -11.24 6.21
C TYR A 496 -37.32 -12.20 5.19
N ASP A 497 -35.99 -12.12 5.03
CA ASP A 497 -35.21 -12.97 4.14
C ASP A 497 -33.82 -13.18 4.74
N LYS A 498 -33.52 -14.42 5.15
CA LYS A 498 -32.19 -14.80 5.67
C LYS A 498 -31.09 -14.88 4.60
N GLY A 499 -31.49 -14.85 3.34
CA GLY A 499 -30.58 -14.85 2.20
C GLY A 499 -30.36 -13.46 1.59
N ALA A 500 -31.01 -12.43 2.16
CA ALA A 500 -30.84 -11.06 1.69
C ALA A 500 -29.41 -10.58 1.95
N MET A 501 -28.83 -9.87 0.99
CA MET A 501 -27.44 -9.38 1.03
C MET A 501 -27.42 -7.86 1.03
N LEU A 502 -26.59 -7.27 1.90
CA LEU A 502 -26.37 -5.83 1.95
C LEU A 502 -25.06 -5.48 1.23
N VAL A 503 -25.15 -4.69 0.17
CA VAL A 503 -24.06 -4.38 -0.76
C VAL A 503 -23.82 -2.87 -0.83
N GLY A 504 -22.68 -2.47 -1.32
CA GLY A 504 -22.28 -1.07 -1.53
C GLY A 504 -21.08 -0.65 -0.69
N GLU A 505 -20.65 0.60 -0.85
CA GLU A 505 -19.42 1.13 -0.25
C GLU A 505 -19.41 1.03 1.29
N GLY A 506 -20.53 1.32 1.94
CA GLY A 506 -20.63 1.26 3.40
C GLY A 506 -20.41 -0.14 3.96
N PRO A 507 -21.18 -1.16 3.54
CA PRO A 507 -20.98 -2.55 3.93
C PRO A 507 -19.59 -3.09 3.58
N LEU A 508 -19.08 -2.84 2.36
CA LEU A 508 -17.71 -3.21 1.96
C LEU A 508 -16.64 -2.61 2.86
N THR A 509 -16.81 -1.34 3.24
CA THR A 509 -15.87 -0.67 4.16
C THR A 509 -15.96 -1.23 5.58
N LYS A 510 -17.14 -1.60 6.05
CA LYS A 510 -17.31 -2.29 7.35
C LYS A 510 -16.58 -3.64 7.35
N ASP A 511 -16.71 -4.42 6.28
CA ASP A 511 -15.99 -5.68 6.13
C ASP A 511 -14.47 -5.47 6.03
N LEU A 512 -14.04 -4.44 5.31
CA LEU A 512 -12.63 -4.03 5.26
C LEU A 512 -12.07 -3.75 6.66
N ILE A 513 -12.79 -3.01 7.51
CA ILE A 513 -12.39 -2.73 8.89
C ILE A 513 -12.21 -4.04 9.68
N ASN A 514 -13.20 -4.92 9.65
CA ASN A 514 -13.20 -6.19 10.41
C ASN A 514 -12.08 -7.13 9.96
N ILE A 515 -11.87 -7.24 8.64
CA ILE A 515 -10.84 -8.10 8.04
C ILE A 515 -9.46 -7.56 8.35
N THR A 516 -9.23 -6.25 8.18
CA THR A 516 -7.93 -5.63 8.39
C THR A 516 -7.49 -5.64 9.86
N ASP A 517 -8.41 -5.49 10.80
CA ASP A 517 -8.13 -5.63 12.24
C ASP A 517 -7.66 -7.04 12.62
N THR A 518 -8.23 -8.05 11.98
CA THR A 518 -7.82 -9.44 12.16
C THR A 518 -6.48 -9.72 11.49
N ASP A 519 -6.32 -9.24 10.27
CA ASP A 519 -5.10 -9.41 9.47
C ASP A 519 -3.90 -8.73 10.09
N PHE A 520 -4.07 -7.53 10.67
CA PHE A 520 -3.00 -6.84 11.40
C PHE A 520 -2.37 -7.73 12.49
N LYS A 521 -3.19 -8.37 13.32
CA LYS A 521 -2.73 -9.27 14.38
C LYS A 521 -2.07 -10.51 13.79
N ARG A 522 -2.69 -11.13 12.79
CA ARG A 522 -2.19 -12.35 12.14
C ARG A 522 -0.83 -12.13 11.48
N VAL A 523 -0.70 -11.08 10.68
CA VAL A 523 0.54 -10.78 9.96
C VAL A 523 1.67 -10.41 10.92
N SER A 524 1.39 -9.63 11.97
CA SER A 524 2.39 -9.30 13.00
C SER A 524 2.96 -10.55 13.66
N VAL A 525 2.10 -11.48 14.09
CA VAL A 525 2.55 -12.74 14.71
C VAL A 525 3.35 -13.60 13.73
N VAL A 526 2.87 -13.73 12.48
CA VAL A 526 3.53 -14.53 11.44
C VAL A 526 4.89 -13.96 11.09
N SER A 527 4.99 -12.65 10.85
CA SER A 527 6.24 -11.98 10.46
C SER A 527 7.29 -12.07 11.57
N ILE A 528 6.91 -11.79 12.80
CA ILE A 528 7.78 -11.95 13.99
C ILE A 528 8.25 -13.40 14.11
N GLY A 529 7.34 -14.37 14.00
CA GLY A 529 7.64 -15.79 14.10
C GLY A 529 8.62 -16.27 13.02
N ILE A 530 8.38 -15.91 11.77
CA ILE A 530 9.24 -16.30 10.63
C ILE A 530 10.64 -15.68 10.81
N VAL A 531 10.73 -14.38 11.08
CA VAL A 531 12.02 -13.69 11.27
C VAL A 531 12.76 -14.25 12.48
N PHE A 532 12.06 -14.54 13.57
CA PHE A 532 12.64 -15.22 14.76
C PHE A 532 13.28 -16.55 14.39
N VAL A 533 12.57 -17.40 13.65
CA VAL A 533 13.08 -18.73 13.22
C VAL A 533 14.28 -18.58 12.28
N ILE A 534 14.26 -17.63 11.34
CA ILE A 534 15.38 -17.41 10.44
C ILE A 534 16.62 -16.97 11.21
N ILE A 535 16.49 -16.03 12.13
CA ILE A 535 17.61 -15.56 12.97
C ILE A 535 18.14 -16.70 13.86
N LEU A 536 17.24 -17.54 14.40
CA LEU A 536 17.58 -18.73 15.17
C LEU A 536 18.47 -19.69 14.36
N LEU A 537 18.07 -19.97 13.13
CA LEU A 537 18.81 -20.86 12.22
C LEU A 537 20.15 -20.24 11.77
N LEU A 538 20.15 -18.93 11.49
CA LEU A 538 21.32 -18.19 11.02
C LEU A 538 22.44 -18.17 12.09
N PHE A 539 22.10 -17.85 13.32
CA PHE A 539 23.08 -17.71 14.42
C PHE A 539 23.19 -18.93 15.30
N ARG A 540 22.26 -19.89 15.18
CA ARG A 540 22.19 -21.10 16.05
C ARG A 540 22.21 -20.76 17.52
N SER A 541 21.48 -19.72 17.90
CA SER A 541 21.39 -19.16 19.25
C SER A 541 19.94 -18.81 19.56
N ILE A 542 19.42 -19.15 20.71
CA ILE A 542 18.06 -18.79 21.13
C ILE A 542 18.01 -17.33 21.65
N THR A 543 19.08 -16.84 22.23
CA THR A 543 19.13 -15.50 22.83
C THR A 543 19.15 -14.40 21.78
N LEU A 544 19.85 -14.60 20.67
CA LEU A 544 19.99 -13.57 19.63
C LEU A 544 18.66 -13.23 18.95
N PRO A 545 17.79 -14.16 18.55
CA PRO A 545 16.48 -13.82 18.02
C PRO A 545 15.64 -12.96 18.97
N VAL A 546 15.64 -13.28 20.27
CA VAL A 546 14.91 -12.49 21.27
C VAL A 546 15.42 -11.04 21.32
N ILE A 547 16.74 -10.85 21.35
CA ILE A 547 17.34 -9.53 21.41
C ILE A 547 17.08 -8.76 20.10
N LEU A 548 17.34 -9.38 18.94
CA LEU A 548 17.26 -8.70 17.65
C LEU A 548 15.82 -8.34 17.30
N VAL A 549 14.90 -9.28 17.43
CA VAL A 549 13.48 -9.01 17.20
C VAL A 549 12.95 -7.97 18.19
N GLY A 550 13.27 -8.08 19.48
CA GLY A 550 12.86 -7.11 20.48
C GLY A 550 13.36 -5.68 20.21
N VAL A 551 14.58 -5.53 19.70
CA VAL A 551 15.16 -4.23 19.32
C VAL A 551 14.45 -3.63 18.11
N ILE A 552 14.09 -4.45 17.12
CA ILE A 552 13.42 -3.99 15.91
C ILE A 552 11.96 -3.68 16.19
N GLU A 553 11.25 -4.55 16.94
CA GLU A 553 9.87 -4.29 17.38
C GLU A 553 9.77 -2.99 18.18
N PHE A 554 10.75 -2.72 19.04
CA PHE A 554 10.83 -1.43 19.73
C PHE A 554 10.91 -0.25 18.74
N ALA A 555 11.74 -0.36 17.70
CA ALA A 555 11.83 0.68 16.68
C ALA A 555 10.50 0.84 15.91
N ILE A 556 9.78 -0.25 15.64
CA ILE A 556 8.45 -0.23 15.02
C ILE A 556 7.45 0.45 15.95
N PHE A 557 7.39 0.09 17.24
CA PHE A 557 6.49 0.72 18.20
C PHE A 557 6.75 2.22 18.36
N VAL A 558 8.01 2.66 18.36
CA VAL A 558 8.36 4.10 18.36
C VAL A 558 7.84 4.75 17.10
N ASN A 559 8.08 4.16 15.93
CA ASN A 559 7.65 4.72 14.66
C ASN A 559 6.13 4.82 14.55
N MET A 560 5.42 3.74 14.84
CA MET A 560 3.96 3.67 14.77
C MET A 560 3.25 4.42 15.91
N GLY A 561 3.95 4.65 17.02
CA GLY A 561 3.40 5.40 18.16
C GLY A 561 3.47 6.92 18.03
N ILE A 562 4.38 7.46 17.23
CA ILE A 562 4.51 8.92 17.02
C ILE A 562 3.21 9.56 16.54
N PRO A 563 2.44 8.99 15.58
CA PRO A 563 1.18 9.57 15.12
C PRO A 563 0.17 9.82 16.24
N PHE A 564 0.09 8.96 17.25
CA PHE A 564 -0.75 9.18 18.42
C PHE A 564 -0.40 10.50 19.14
N TYR A 565 0.90 10.72 19.38
CA TYR A 565 1.38 11.94 20.07
C TYR A 565 1.30 13.20 19.23
N THR A 566 1.27 13.07 17.90
CA THR A 566 1.09 14.22 16.97
C THR A 566 -0.37 14.45 16.59
N GLY A 567 -1.30 13.61 17.02
CA GLY A 567 -2.72 13.70 16.68
C GLY A 567 -3.00 13.34 15.21
N THR A 568 -2.10 12.64 14.53
CA THR A 568 -2.24 12.26 13.13
C THR A 568 -2.89 10.87 13.03
N LYS A 569 -3.89 10.73 12.16
CA LYS A 569 -4.45 9.42 11.81
C LYS A 569 -3.67 8.83 10.63
N LEU A 570 -3.56 7.52 10.60
CA LEU A 570 -2.89 6.79 9.53
C LEU A 570 -3.91 6.12 8.60
N PRO A 571 -3.65 6.04 7.28
CA PRO A 571 -4.44 5.18 6.41
C PRO A 571 -4.27 3.71 6.82
N PHE A 572 -5.34 2.93 6.75
CA PHE A 572 -5.36 1.53 7.20
C PHE A 572 -4.26 0.66 6.55
N VAL A 573 -3.99 0.87 5.26
CA VAL A 573 -2.92 0.16 4.54
C VAL A 573 -1.56 0.39 5.20
N ALA A 574 -1.28 1.63 5.63
CA ALA A 574 -0.01 1.96 6.28
C ALA A 574 0.15 1.24 7.62
N SER A 575 -0.92 1.15 8.42
CA SER A 575 -0.86 0.50 9.74
C SER A 575 -0.54 -1.00 9.64
N ILE A 576 -1.03 -1.67 8.59
CA ILE A 576 -0.85 -3.11 8.39
C ILE A 576 0.54 -3.43 7.80
N VAL A 577 0.93 -2.67 6.79
CA VAL A 577 2.08 -3.02 5.94
C VAL A 577 3.41 -2.55 6.54
N ILE A 578 3.41 -1.39 7.25
CA ILE A 578 4.65 -0.77 7.75
C ILE A 578 5.40 -1.65 8.73
N GLY A 579 4.71 -2.26 9.70
CA GLY A 579 5.35 -3.13 10.69
C GLY A 579 6.18 -4.24 10.04
N THR A 580 5.58 -4.91 9.06
CA THR A 580 6.20 -6.02 8.34
C THR A 580 7.34 -5.56 7.41
N ILE A 581 7.14 -4.45 6.69
CA ILE A 581 8.17 -3.88 5.83
C ILE A 581 9.35 -3.40 6.65
N GLN A 582 9.10 -2.65 7.72
CA GLN A 582 10.17 -2.15 8.59
C GLN A 582 10.93 -3.31 9.24
N LEU A 583 10.24 -4.34 9.74
CA LEU A 583 10.88 -5.55 10.27
C LEU A 583 11.79 -6.19 9.22
N GLY A 584 11.29 -6.43 8.01
CA GLY A 584 12.05 -7.05 6.93
C GLY A 584 13.23 -6.22 6.44
N ALA A 585 13.04 -4.90 6.29
CA ALA A 585 14.05 -4.01 5.71
C ALA A 585 15.14 -3.56 6.69
N THR A 586 14.90 -3.62 8.00
CA THR A 586 15.85 -3.08 8.99
C THR A 586 16.50 -4.14 9.88
N VAL A 587 16.02 -5.39 9.83
CA VAL A 587 16.68 -6.52 10.52
C VAL A 587 18.11 -6.72 10.05
N ASP A 588 18.39 -6.36 8.83
CA ASP A 588 19.70 -6.44 8.17
C ASP A 588 20.79 -5.65 8.93
N TYR A 589 20.44 -4.48 9.44
CA TYR A 589 21.32 -3.67 10.27
C TYR A 589 21.77 -4.41 11.54
N ALA A 590 20.83 -5.07 12.18
CA ALA A 590 21.08 -5.85 13.39
C ALA A 590 21.88 -7.13 13.08
N ILE A 591 21.57 -7.82 11.98
CA ILE A 591 22.29 -9.02 11.52
C ILE A 591 23.77 -8.68 11.21
N LEU A 592 24.01 -7.57 10.50
CA LEU A 592 25.35 -7.13 10.14
C LEU A 592 26.24 -6.91 11.39
N MET A 593 25.72 -6.16 12.36
CA MET A 593 26.44 -5.87 13.60
C MET A 593 26.67 -7.14 14.44
N THR A 594 25.66 -7.99 14.53
CA THR A 594 25.70 -9.27 15.29
C THR A 594 26.74 -10.22 14.68
N THR A 595 26.75 -10.35 13.35
CA THR A 595 27.70 -11.21 12.65
C THR A 595 29.15 -10.80 12.93
N ARG A 596 29.41 -9.48 12.91
CA ARG A 596 30.76 -8.96 13.22
C ARG A 596 31.14 -9.17 14.68
N TYR A 597 30.20 -8.87 15.62
CA TYR A 597 30.40 -9.11 17.04
C TYR A 597 30.75 -10.57 17.34
N LEU A 598 29.98 -11.53 16.83
CA LEU A 598 30.25 -12.95 17.03
C LEU A 598 31.60 -13.39 16.42
N ARG A 599 31.98 -12.83 15.26
CA ARG A 599 33.28 -13.12 14.63
C ARG A 599 34.44 -12.72 15.54
N GLU A 600 34.39 -11.53 16.14
CA GLU A 600 35.45 -11.06 17.06
C GLU A 600 35.45 -11.88 18.36
N ARG A 601 34.29 -12.22 18.89
CA ARG A 601 34.18 -13.09 20.08
C ARG A 601 34.74 -14.51 19.84
N ARG A 602 34.53 -15.07 18.65
CA ARG A 602 35.12 -16.37 18.24
C ARG A 602 36.65 -16.32 18.12
N ARG A 603 37.21 -15.15 17.90
CA ARG A 603 38.67 -14.92 17.89
C ARG A 603 39.26 -14.77 19.29
N GLY A 604 38.46 -14.86 20.34
CA GLY A 604 38.89 -14.70 21.72
C GLY A 604 39.01 -13.25 22.19
N VAL A 605 38.56 -12.27 21.40
CA VAL A 605 38.58 -10.84 21.74
C VAL A 605 37.65 -10.58 22.94
N GLY A 606 38.06 -9.76 23.90
CA GLY A 606 37.26 -9.36 25.06
C GLY A 606 35.93 -8.72 24.66
N LYS A 607 34.89 -8.80 25.53
CA LYS A 607 33.54 -8.32 25.19
C LYS A 607 33.52 -6.85 24.76
N PHE A 608 34.23 -5.98 25.49
CA PHE A 608 34.27 -4.55 25.21
C PHE A 608 34.89 -4.26 23.84
N ASP A 609 36.06 -4.82 23.56
CA ASP A 609 36.79 -4.60 22.32
C ASP A 609 36.07 -5.25 21.12
N ALA A 610 35.44 -6.41 21.32
CA ALA A 610 34.66 -7.09 20.28
C ALA A 610 33.42 -6.26 19.88
N ILE A 611 32.70 -5.68 20.84
CA ILE A 611 31.52 -4.85 20.58
C ILE A 611 31.94 -3.53 19.96
N THR A 612 32.98 -2.87 20.49
CA THR A 612 33.50 -1.60 19.92
C THR A 612 33.97 -1.79 18.50
N THR A 613 34.68 -2.89 18.21
CA THR A 613 35.13 -3.22 16.85
C THR A 613 33.97 -3.50 15.93
N ALA A 614 32.99 -4.31 16.35
CA ALA A 614 31.79 -4.60 15.56
C ALA A 614 31.01 -3.32 15.26
N HIS A 615 30.81 -2.46 16.27
CA HIS A 615 30.13 -1.19 16.11
C HIS A 615 30.86 -0.28 15.12
N LYS A 616 32.17 -0.08 15.27
CA LYS A 616 32.99 0.79 14.41
C LYS A 616 32.87 0.42 12.93
N PHE A 617 32.94 -0.87 12.61
CA PHE A 617 32.89 -1.34 11.23
C PHE A 617 31.49 -1.45 10.65
N SER A 618 30.45 -1.69 11.49
CA SER A 618 29.08 -1.84 11.00
C SER A 618 28.33 -0.53 10.96
N ALA A 619 28.53 0.39 11.91
CA ALA A 619 27.76 1.60 12.03
C ALA A 619 27.89 2.51 10.80
N GLN A 620 29.07 2.56 10.15
CA GLN A 620 29.25 3.34 8.93
C GLN A 620 28.32 2.84 7.81
N SER A 621 28.33 1.54 7.56
CA SER A 621 27.44 0.93 6.54
C SER A 621 25.96 1.12 6.89
N ILE A 622 25.60 0.94 8.16
CA ILE A 622 24.22 1.11 8.65
C ILE A 622 23.74 2.56 8.46
N ILE A 623 24.57 3.55 8.76
CA ILE A 623 24.22 4.97 8.59
C ILE A 623 24.02 5.30 7.11
N VAL A 624 24.94 4.88 6.24
CA VAL A 624 24.83 5.14 4.79
C VAL A 624 23.57 4.50 4.23
N SER A 625 23.31 3.26 4.58
CA SER A 625 22.12 2.51 4.19
C SER A 625 20.84 3.18 4.65
N ALA A 626 20.72 3.50 5.93
CA ALA A 626 19.53 4.15 6.48
C ALA A 626 19.29 5.55 5.88
N LEU A 627 20.37 6.34 5.65
CA LEU A 627 20.24 7.64 4.99
C LEU A 627 19.84 7.51 3.52
N SER A 628 20.31 6.49 2.82
CA SER A 628 19.91 6.22 1.43
C SER A 628 18.46 5.77 1.34
N PHE A 629 18.02 4.92 2.26
CA PHE A 629 16.63 4.50 2.36
C PHE A 629 15.71 5.69 2.73
N PHE A 630 16.11 6.49 3.71
CA PHE A 630 15.42 7.74 4.07
C PHE A 630 15.28 8.66 2.85
N ALA A 631 16.38 8.86 2.11
CA ALA A 631 16.38 9.73 0.93
C ALA A 631 15.47 9.22 -0.18
N ALA A 632 15.44 7.90 -0.42
CA ALA A 632 14.57 7.29 -1.41
C ALA A 632 13.07 7.50 -1.09
N THR A 633 12.70 7.48 0.18
CA THR A 633 11.29 7.48 0.61
C THR A 633 10.78 8.87 1.02
N ILE A 634 11.59 9.69 1.70
CA ILE A 634 11.11 10.99 2.23
C ILE A 634 10.65 11.94 1.13
N GLY A 635 11.39 11.98 0.00
CA GLY A 635 11.04 12.87 -1.11
C GLY A 635 9.68 12.53 -1.72
N VAL A 636 9.38 11.26 -1.85
CA VAL A 636 8.07 10.78 -2.33
C VAL A 636 6.98 11.10 -1.29
N GLY A 637 7.25 10.84 -0.01
CA GLY A 637 6.31 11.14 1.06
C GLY A 637 5.94 12.62 1.17
N LEU A 638 6.87 13.53 0.85
CA LEU A 638 6.60 14.98 0.86
C LEU A 638 5.96 15.48 -0.43
N TYR A 639 6.14 14.78 -1.54
CA TYR A 639 5.64 15.19 -2.86
C TYR A 639 4.24 14.62 -3.17
N SER A 640 3.95 13.39 -2.73
CA SER A 640 2.69 12.72 -3.06
C SER A 640 1.49 13.43 -2.46
N ASN A 641 0.49 13.70 -3.31
CA ASN A 641 -0.80 14.19 -2.89
C ASN A 641 -1.79 13.06 -2.55
N ILE A 642 -1.44 11.80 -2.80
CA ILE A 642 -2.21 10.64 -2.34
C ILE A 642 -1.73 10.27 -0.95
N ASP A 643 -2.55 10.53 0.09
CA ASP A 643 -2.12 10.35 1.49
C ASP A 643 -1.71 8.91 1.82
N MET A 644 -2.33 7.91 1.20
CA MET A 644 -1.89 6.51 1.38
C MET A 644 -0.43 6.30 1.00
N ILE A 645 0.02 6.87 -0.13
CA ILE A 645 1.42 6.75 -0.60
C ILE A 645 2.32 7.64 0.24
N SER A 646 1.91 8.89 0.48
CA SER A 646 2.62 9.87 1.32
C SER A 646 2.90 9.31 2.71
N SER A 647 1.86 8.88 3.42
CA SER A 647 1.95 8.34 4.77
C SER A 647 2.84 7.09 4.84
N LEU A 648 2.71 6.16 3.88
CA LEU A 648 3.57 4.98 3.80
C LEU A 648 5.04 5.37 3.65
N CYS A 649 5.36 6.27 2.72
CA CYS A 649 6.73 6.71 2.46
C CYS A 649 7.33 7.50 3.63
N ILE A 650 6.54 8.37 4.31
CA ILE A 650 6.98 9.11 5.51
C ILE A 650 7.26 8.15 6.67
N LEU A 651 6.36 7.19 6.91
CA LEU A 651 6.54 6.19 7.96
C LEU A 651 7.78 5.34 7.72
N MET A 652 8.05 4.99 6.48
CA MET A 652 9.24 4.22 6.12
C MET A 652 10.52 5.02 6.24
N ALA A 653 10.53 6.28 5.78
CA ALA A 653 11.65 7.19 5.96
C ALA A 653 12.00 7.36 7.44
N ARG A 654 11.00 7.68 8.25
CA ARG A 654 11.16 7.83 9.70
C ARG A 654 11.57 6.52 10.36
N GLY A 655 10.95 5.40 9.96
CA GLY A 655 11.26 4.06 10.44
C GLY A 655 12.71 3.66 10.20
N ALA A 656 13.28 4.00 9.04
CA ALA A 656 14.68 3.75 8.73
C ALA A 656 15.64 4.49 9.69
N LEU A 657 15.37 5.77 9.96
CA LEU A 657 16.18 6.56 10.89
C LEU A 657 16.06 6.08 12.34
N ILE A 658 14.83 5.74 12.77
CA ILE A 658 14.59 5.20 14.12
C ILE A 658 15.30 3.86 14.27
N SER A 659 15.15 2.93 13.31
CA SER A 659 15.80 1.62 13.34
C SER A 659 17.34 1.75 13.34
N MET A 660 17.89 2.67 12.53
CA MET A 660 19.31 3.00 12.55
C MET A 660 19.76 3.45 13.94
N ALA A 661 19.06 4.40 14.54
CA ALA A 661 19.39 4.91 15.87
C ALA A 661 19.31 3.80 16.94
N VAL A 662 18.27 2.98 16.90
CA VAL A 662 18.08 1.86 17.83
C VAL A 662 19.18 0.81 17.67
N VAL A 663 19.53 0.43 16.44
CA VAL A 663 20.61 -0.54 16.18
C VAL A 663 21.98 0.02 16.54
N VAL A 664 22.26 1.29 16.26
CA VAL A 664 23.55 1.90 16.56
C VAL A 664 23.76 2.14 18.07
N PHE A 665 22.73 2.54 18.81
CA PHE A 665 22.90 2.93 20.21
C PHE A 665 22.44 1.85 21.19
N ILE A 666 21.31 1.17 20.95
CA ILE A 666 20.69 0.23 21.89
C ILE A 666 21.24 -1.18 21.73
N LEU A 667 21.37 -1.70 20.50
CA LEU A 667 21.80 -3.07 20.26
C LEU A 667 23.19 -3.39 20.84
N PRO A 668 24.27 -2.57 20.65
CA PRO A 668 25.56 -2.83 21.28
C PRO A 668 25.49 -2.77 22.81
N SER A 669 24.61 -1.93 23.34
CA SER A 669 24.37 -1.83 24.80
C SER A 669 23.73 -3.09 25.38
N LEU A 670 22.78 -3.68 24.67
CA LEU A 670 22.20 -4.98 25.03
C LEU A 670 23.23 -6.11 24.91
N PHE A 671 24.13 -6.08 23.92
CA PHE A 671 25.23 -7.04 23.83
C PHE A 671 26.17 -6.93 25.04
N MET A 672 26.44 -5.72 25.56
CA MET A 672 27.21 -5.53 26.80
C MET A 672 26.54 -6.19 28.02
N VAL A 673 25.22 -6.14 28.11
CA VAL A 673 24.48 -6.74 29.22
C VAL A 673 24.41 -8.26 29.08
N PHE A 674 24.04 -8.74 27.90
CA PHE A 674 23.72 -10.16 27.67
C PHE A 674 24.89 -10.99 27.09
N ASP A 675 26.11 -10.46 26.98
CA ASP A 675 27.29 -11.14 26.38
C ASP A 675 27.48 -12.57 26.92
N LYS A 676 27.45 -12.78 28.24
CA LYS A 676 27.63 -14.10 28.82
C LYS A 676 26.58 -15.11 28.37
N ILE A 677 25.32 -14.67 28.22
CA ILE A 677 24.20 -15.53 27.81
C ILE A 677 24.29 -15.80 26.31
N ILE A 678 24.63 -14.79 25.53
CA ILE A 678 24.81 -14.91 24.08
C ILE A 678 25.89 -15.93 23.74
N ILE A 679 27.07 -15.83 24.37
CA ILE A 679 28.19 -16.74 24.12
C ILE A 679 27.87 -18.18 24.57
N ARG A 680 27.14 -18.35 25.68
CA ARG A 680 26.73 -19.66 26.18
C ARG A 680 25.71 -20.33 25.26
N THR A 681 24.82 -19.58 24.67
CA THR A 681 23.73 -20.09 23.80
C THR A 681 24.10 -20.18 22.34
N SER A 682 25.05 -19.36 21.87
CA SER A 682 25.63 -19.47 20.53
C SER A 682 26.72 -20.51 20.59
N LYS A 683 26.70 -21.58 19.87
CA LYS A 683 27.82 -22.54 19.76
C LYS A 683 29.09 -21.85 19.22
N VAL A 684 29.65 -20.96 20.04
CA VAL A 684 30.86 -20.15 19.74
C VAL A 684 32.08 -20.89 20.29
#